data_7196620f1a359ed18ee4032f4bfa452d
#
_entry.id   7196620f1a359ed18ee4032f4bfa452d
#
_cell.length_a   1.000
_cell.length_b   1.000
_cell.length_c   1.000
_cell.angle_alpha   90.00
_cell.angle_beta   90.00
_cell.angle_gamma   90.00
#
_symmetry.space_group_name_H-M   'P 1'
#
loop_
_entity.id
_entity.type
_entity.pdbx_description
1 polymer ?
#
loop_
_entity_poly.entity_id
_entity_poly.type
_entity_poly.pdbx_seq_one_letter_code
_entity_poly.pdbx_strand_id
1 'polypeptide(L)'
;MSPSRAIAVAVTMVAAVFVIASPSPARAAASAPVVTPVTCPPLPIPLPPGVTETCGTVDVPLDRAQPAAGTIPIFFELYRHSDSSRPSLGAIVPSVGGPGISNTAFAPIVLGVFGPLLDRRDLLVIDDRGTGRSAAINCPALQHLTGDVVSAVRACGAQLGAAASRYGSGDVADDVDAVRAALGIDQIVYYGGSFGSHDVRAYDYRHPGHLQAAVLDSPWLSPDYTFQASGARFYARVQATVCRRSPSCIGANPHPGSVLAWLAQRLRAHPFDGTGYDANGVPHQVHVDESTIFDILSANYNAAPAFLSQGELTAAAQALRHGDQVPLLRLAAESPQVTDSGPPGFISLGASVATFCSDGRFVYDVTAPEATRRAQLETAFAALPAGAFAPFSAAAWRAVNERLPKGVPGGFPADWCVPWPTPVHPNPPFPPNQPFSKPALILNSDLDVVPLDVAKAALPLFRQGHLVEVANAGHETTLWSGCAAGIARTFIATGATGDTSCAADVTTPFHRIGEPPSSFVPYHGVGRFPVRAADAIPARTDPTGINQADQQDRKIASVAGSTILDAFMRAQRMNLMTGTTGRGLRGGSYTVTPSPTTTTIDFNTVRFTNDVTVTGHATRDLATNTIDAQVTVVQANDQSGSQQAHGSQRQGTLTFHGILYTPSKPDGQIRGTIDGHQVALLVPMN
;
A
#
# COMPACT_ATOMS: atom_id res chain seq x y z
N MET A 1 10.00 20.45 89.77
CA MET A 1 11.47 20.41 89.96
C MET A 1 12.08 20.31 88.55
N SER A 2 12.68 21.38 88.09
CA SER A 2 13.37 21.51 86.81
C SER A 2 14.82 21.06 86.95
N PRO A 3 15.44 20.54 85.89
CA PRO A 3 16.79 20.99 85.62
C PRO A 3 17.05 21.33 84.15
N SER A 4 17.59 22.48 84.02
CA SER A 4 18.74 23.00 83.25
C SER A 4 19.04 22.45 81.83
N ARG A 5 18.93 23.35 80.88
CA ARG A 5 19.46 23.26 79.49
C ARG A 5 20.98 23.51 79.47
N ALA A 6 21.72 22.62 78.85
CA ALA A 6 23.08 22.90 78.40
C ALA A 6 23.07 23.19 76.89
N ILE A 7 23.57 24.34 76.44
CA ILE A 7 23.74 24.78 75.11
C ILE A 7 25.14 24.36 74.61
N ALA A 8 25.23 23.48 73.64
CA ALA A 8 26.48 23.20 72.94
C ALA A 8 26.53 24.03 71.63
N VAL A 9 27.53 24.93 71.55
CA VAL A 9 27.83 25.72 70.38
C VAL A 9 28.73 24.85 69.44
N ALA A 10 28.20 24.44 68.29
CA ALA A 10 28.99 23.81 67.27
C ALA A 10 29.53 24.88 66.30
N VAL A 11 30.84 25.02 66.23
CA VAL A 11 31.55 25.87 65.25
C VAL A 11 31.68 25.09 63.99
N THR A 12 30.98 25.51 62.91
CA THR A 12 31.08 24.92 61.62
C THR A 12 32.18 25.63 60.82
N MET A 13 33.30 24.94 60.58
CA MET A 13 34.31 25.40 59.61
C MET A 13 33.77 25.15 58.16
N VAL A 14 33.54 26.23 57.39
CA VAL A 14 33.28 26.17 55.97
C VAL A 14 34.61 26.11 55.20
N ALA A 15 34.98 24.93 54.74
CA ALA A 15 36.08 24.79 53.79
C ALA A 15 35.59 25.18 52.37
N ALA A 16 36.05 26.30 51.84
CA ALA A 16 35.81 26.69 50.47
C ALA A 16 36.65 25.80 49.51
N VAL A 17 35.99 24.85 48.83
CA VAL A 17 36.61 24.09 47.73
C VAL A 17 36.55 24.94 46.48
N PHE A 18 37.67 25.47 46.05
CA PHE A 18 37.83 26.06 44.70
C PHE A 18 37.81 24.93 43.67
N VAL A 19 36.68 24.71 43.01
CA VAL A 19 36.62 23.88 41.81
C VAL A 19 37.21 24.70 40.65
N ILE A 20 38.41 24.36 40.24
CA ILE A 20 39.00 24.86 39.01
C ILE A 20 38.25 24.18 37.87
N ALA A 21 37.29 24.88 37.24
CA ALA A 21 36.63 24.41 36.03
C ALA A 21 37.69 24.39 34.90
N SER A 22 38.10 23.19 34.51
CA SER A 22 38.88 23.02 33.30
C SER A 22 38.04 23.53 32.10
N PRO A 23 38.59 24.35 31.18
CA PRO A 23 37.86 24.76 30.01
C PRO A 23 37.53 23.50 29.21
N SER A 24 36.24 23.24 29.01
CA SER A 24 35.79 22.23 28.02
C SER A 24 36.47 22.59 26.69
N PRO A 25 37.03 21.63 25.97
CA PRO A 25 37.54 21.88 24.64
C PRO A 25 36.42 22.50 23.81
N ALA A 26 36.64 23.67 23.24
CA ALA A 26 35.76 24.32 22.33
C ALA A 26 35.45 23.30 21.19
N ARG A 27 34.21 22.86 21.10
CA ARG A 27 33.73 22.03 20.02
C ARG A 27 33.99 22.85 18.75
N ALA A 28 34.92 22.40 17.91
CA ALA A 28 35.21 23.06 16.65
C ALA A 28 33.84 23.25 15.95
N ALA A 29 33.53 24.49 15.62
CA ALA A 29 32.34 24.81 14.87
C ALA A 29 32.41 24.00 13.57
N ALA A 30 31.54 23.02 13.38
CA ALA A 30 31.46 22.32 12.13
C ALA A 30 31.18 23.37 11.05
N SER A 31 32.02 23.38 10.00
CA SER A 31 31.77 24.24 8.85
C SER A 31 30.35 24.03 8.38
N ALA A 32 29.65 25.13 8.03
CA ALA A 32 28.29 25.03 7.49
C ALA A 32 28.29 24.03 6.31
N PRO A 33 27.33 23.14 6.21
CA PRO A 33 27.25 22.16 5.14
C PRO A 33 27.18 22.90 3.79
N VAL A 34 28.00 22.43 2.82
CA VAL A 34 28.15 23.08 1.51
C VAL A 34 27.38 22.31 0.46
N VAL A 35 26.62 23.01 -0.37
CA VAL A 35 25.92 22.42 -1.51
C VAL A 35 26.92 22.23 -2.67
N THR A 36 26.99 21.01 -3.18
CA THR A 36 27.65 20.68 -4.44
C THR A 36 26.61 20.56 -5.55
N PRO A 37 26.55 21.48 -6.52
CA PRO A 37 25.53 21.41 -7.58
C PRO A 37 25.75 20.19 -8.48
N VAL A 38 24.62 19.55 -8.89
CA VAL A 38 24.61 18.46 -9.87
C VAL A 38 23.50 18.68 -10.91
N THR A 39 23.64 18.06 -12.07
CA THR A 39 22.58 18.10 -13.09
C THR A 39 21.34 17.34 -12.60
N CYS A 40 20.19 18.00 -12.70
CA CYS A 40 18.91 17.36 -12.36
C CYS A 40 18.60 16.18 -13.30
N PRO A 41 18.00 15.09 -12.79
CA PRO A 41 17.48 14.05 -13.65
C PRO A 41 16.30 14.58 -14.49
N PRO A 42 16.04 14.01 -15.70
CA PRO A 42 14.91 14.43 -16.50
C PRO A 42 13.59 14.07 -15.81
N LEU A 43 12.70 15.07 -15.69
CA LEU A 43 11.33 14.84 -15.21
C LEU A 43 10.45 14.32 -16.35
N PRO A 44 9.60 13.30 -16.11
CA PRO A 44 8.66 12.79 -17.12
C PRO A 44 7.43 13.69 -17.31
N ILE A 45 7.27 14.74 -16.52
CA ILE A 45 6.18 15.70 -16.57
C ILE A 45 6.73 17.12 -16.67
N PRO A 46 5.97 18.08 -17.28
CA PRO A 46 6.36 19.48 -17.26
C PRO A 46 6.27 20.07 -15.85
N LEU A 47 7.19 20.98 -15.55
CA LEU A 47 7.10 21.78 -14.32
C LEU A 47 5.89 22.72 -14.36
N PRO A 48 5.29 23.06 -13.20
CA PRO A 48 4.30 24.12 -13.12
C PRO A 48 4.89 25.45 -13.65
N PRO A 49 4.08 26.30 -14.30
CA PRO A 49 4.56 27.57 -14.84
C PRO A 49 5.28 28.44 -13.80
N GLY A 50 6.48 28.95 -14.14
CA GLY A 50 7.29 29.80 -13.27
C GLY A 50 8.09 29.08 -12.18
N VAL A 51 7.86 27.78 -11.96
CA VAL A 51 8.66 26.94 -11.06
C VAL A 51 9.99 26.62 -11.74
N THR A 52 11.09 26.74 -10.98
CA THR A 52 12.44 26.37 -11.44
C THR A 52 13.01 25.26 -10.59
N GLU A 53 13.83 24.41 -11.19
CA GLU A 53 14.43 23.25 -10.52
C GLU A 53 15.94 23.44 -10.37
N THR A 54 16.47 23.05 -9.22
CA THR A 54 17.91 22.95 -8.96
C THR A 54 18.20 21.68 -8.18
N CYS A 55 19.32 21.02 -8.47
CA CYS A 55 19.72 19.78 -7.81
C CYS A 55 21.14 19.89 -7.27
N GLY A 56 21.37 19.14 -6.19
CA GLY A 56 22.67 19.12 -5.56
C GLY A 56 22.85 17.99 -4.58
N THR A 57 24.04 17.93 -3.99
CA THR A 57 24.33 17.07 -2.85
C THR A 57 24.88 17.91 -1.70
N VAL A 58 24.64 17.42 -0.49
CA VAL A 58 25.26 17.92 0.75
C VAL A 58 25.96 16.74 1.40
N ASP A 59 27.28 16.86 1.60
CA ASP A 59 28.05 15.85 2.31
C ASP A 59 27.81 15.97 3.82
N VAL A 60 27.34 14.89 4.44
CA VAL A 60 27.10 14.80 5.89
C VAL A 60 27.95 13.68 6.49
N PRO A 61 28.30 13.73 7.79
CA PRO A 61 29.00 12.62 8.42
C PRO A 61 28.18 11.32 8.34
N LEU A 62 28.82 10.23 7.89
CA LEU A 62 28.20 8.92 7.96
C LEU A 62 27.91 8.53 9.42
N ASP A 63 28.86 8.80 10.30
CA ASP A 63 28.74 8.62 11.75
C ASP A 63 28.92 9.98 12.45
N ARG A 64 27.82 10.54 12.97
CA ARG A 64 27.87 11.84 13.67
C ARG A 64 28.62 11.80 15.01
N ALA A 65 28.78 10.61 15.60
CA ALA A 65 29.64 10.44 16.77
C ALA A 65 31.13 10.42 16.42
N GLN A 66 31.46 10.11 15.15
CA GLN A 66 32.83 10.08 14.60
C GLN A 66 32.90 10.78 13.22
N PRO A 67 32.72 12.10 13.15
CA PRO A 67 32.60 12.80 11.86
C PRO A 67 33.83 12.65 10.94
N ALA A 68 34.98 12.35 11.51
CA ALA A 68 36.24 12.13 10.75
C ALA A 68 36.27 10.73 10.06
N ALA A 69 35.35 9.82 10.34
CA ALA A 69 35.33 8.47 9.80
C ALA A 69 34.82 8.40 8.36
N GLY A 70 34.27 9.50 7.82
CA GLY A 70 33.80 9.62 6.44
C GLY A 70 32.45 10.32 6.33
N THR A 71 32.10 10.67 5.09
CA THR A 71 30.86 11.34 4.75
C THR A 71 30.01 10.52 3.80
N ILE A 72 28.73 10.86 3.72
CA ILE A 72 27.77 10.34 2.75
C ILE A 72 27.11 11.54 2.04
N PRO A 73 27.03 11.55 0.69
CA PRO A 73 26.33 12.59 -0.04
C PRO A 73 24.83 12.42 0.11
N ILE A 74 24.13 13.48 0.48
CA ILE A 74 22.65 13.53 0.50
C ILE A 74 22.18 14.31 -0.70
N PHE A 75 21.54 13.64 -1.63
CA PHE A 75 21.01 14.21 -2.86
C PHE A 75 19.66 14.86 -2.63
N PHE A 76 19.43 16.01 -3.29
CA PHE A 76 18.16 16.71 -3.25
C PHE A 76 17.79 17.30 -4.62
N GLU A 77 16.48 17.49 -4.81
CA GLU A 77 15.85 18.28 -5.87
C GLU A 77 15.05 19.40 -5.20
N LEU A 78 15.34 20.65 -5.59
CA LEU A 78 14.67 21.82 -5.05
C LEU A 78 13.90 22.52 -6.18
N TYR A 79 12.59 22.55 -6.02
CA TYR A 79 11.64 23.23 -6.89
C TYR A 79 11.25 24.57 -6.23
N ARG A 80 11.77 25.67 -6.79
CA ARG A 80 11.51 27.01 -6.26
C ARG A 80 10.12 27.51 -6.62
N HIS A 81 9.46 28.17 -5.67
CA HIS A 81 8.15 28.78 -5.88
C HIS A 81 8.14 29.77 -7.05
N SER A 82 6.99 29.89 -7.73
CA SER A 82 6.88 30.66 -8.97
C SER A 82 6.79 32.18 -8.76
N ASP A 83 6.28 32.65 -7.61
CA ASP A 83 6.16 34.08 -7.27
C ASP A 83 7.48 34.60 -6.67
N SER A 84 8.47 34.83 -7.52
CA SER A 84 9.77 35.36 -7.10
C SER A 84 9.72 36.81 -6.57
N SER A 85 8.59 37.52 -6.68
CA SER A 85 8.42 38.86 -6.13
C SER A 85 8.26 38.90 -4.61
N ARG A 86 7.98 37.77 -4.00
CA ARG A 86 7.78 37.61 -2.56
C ARG A 86 8.65 36.48 -2.01
N PRO A 87 9.08 36.56 -0.74
CA PRO A 87 9.86 35.48 -0.13
C PRO A 87 9.01 34.20 -0.01
N SER A 88 9.67 33.05 -0.07
CA SER A 88 9.06 31.76 0.19
C SER A 88 8.42 31.70 1.58
N LEU A 89 7.31 31.01 1.71
CA LEU A 89 6.69 30.67 3.01
C LEU A 89 7.32 29.44 3.68
N GLY A 90 8.50 29.03 3.20
CA GLY A 90 9.20 27.80 3.59
C GLY A 90 8.99 26.68 2.57
N ALA A 91 9.71 25.58 2.78
CA ALA A 91 9.64 24.45 1.87
C ALA A 91 8.71 23.34 2.39
N ILE A 92 8.05 22.63 1.45
CA ILE A 92 7.43 21.35 1.71
C ILE A 92 8.50 20.29 1.47
N VAL A 93 8.72 19.42 2.47
CA VAL A 93 9.64 18.28 2.36
C VAL A 93 8.82 17.00 2.38
N PRO A 94 8.78 16.20 1.30
CA PRO A 94 8.12 14.90 1.33
C PRO A 94 9.10 13.77 1.71
N SER A 95 8.65 12.83 2.55
CA SER A 95 9.20 11.49 2.71
C SER A 95 8.09 10.48 2.37
N VAL A 96 8.29 9.70 1.30
CA VAL A 96 7.31 8.70 0.84
C VAL A 96 7.40 7.38 1.61
N GLY A 97 8.36 7.25 2.50
CA GLY A 97 8.48 6.11 3.39
C GLY A 97 9.10 4.86 2.74
N GLY A 98 8.45 3.77 2.92
CA GLY A 98 8.96 2.42 2.61
C GLY A 98 9.30 1.65 3.89
N PRO A 99 10.44 1.85 4.57
CA PRO A 99 11.61 2.67 4.22
C PRO A 99 12.42 2.11 3.05
N GLY A 100 13.37 2.90 2.55
CA GLY A 100 14.27 2.46 1.47
C GLY A 100 13.82 2.87 0.07
N ILE A 101 12.68 3.55 -0.07
CA ILE A 101 12.21 4.11 -1.34
C ILE A 101 12.94 5.44 -1.61
N SER A 102 13.32 5.67 -2.87
CA SER A 102 13.85 6.96 -3.30
C SER A 102 12.73 8.01 -3.34
N ASN A 103 12.87 9.08 -2.55
CA ASN A 103 11.90 10.18 -2.56
C ASN A 103 11.91 10.91 -3.91
N THR A 104 13.08 11.09 -4.53
CA THR A 104 13.21 11.79 -5.83
C THR A 104 12.62 11.00 -6.99
N ALA A 105 12.55 9.66 -6.91
CA ALA A 105 11.84 8.85 -7.88
C ALA A 105 10.31 9.13 -7.88
N PHE A 106 9.78 9.66 -6.78
CA PHE A 106 8.39 10.06 -6.61
C PHE A 106 8.15 11.57 -6.82
N ALA A 107 9.17 12.34 -7.21
CA ALA A 107 9.05 13.78 -7.47
C ALA A 107 7.87 14.12 -8.40
N PRO A 108 7.61 13.41 -9.52
CA PRO A 108 6.47 13.71 -10.39
C PRO A 108 5.12 13.61 -9.67
N ILE A 109 4.97 12.64 -8.77
CA ILE A 109 3.73 12.40 -8.02
C ILE A 109 3.54 13.49 -6.96
N VAL A 110 4.58 13.79 -6.17
CA VAL A 110 4.49 14.83 -5.14
C VAL A 110 4.32 16.24 -5.74
N LEU A 111 4.87 16.50 -6.94
CA LEU A 111 4.57 17.69 -7.73
C LEU A 111 3.09 17.74 -8.12
N GLY A 112 2.48 16.62 -8.49
CA GLY A 112 1.04 16.51 -8.76
C GLY A 112 0.20 16.84 -7.53
N VAL A 113 0.61 16.36 -6.35
CA VAL A 113 -0.10 16.61 -5.08
C VAL A 113 0.08 18.05 -4.61
N PHE A 114 1.31 18.57 -4.56
CA PHE A 114 1.64 19.86 -3.93
C PHE A 114 1.86 21.01 -4.91
N GLY A 115 1.90 20.75 -6.22
CA GLY A 115 2.10 21.76 -7.26
C GLY A 115 1.23 23.03 -7.09
N PRO A 116 -0.06 22.94 -6.71
CA PRO A 116 -0.89 24.13 -6.45
C PRO A 116 -0.39 25.07 -5.32
N LEU A 117 0.56 24.63 -4.48
CA LEU A 117 1.15 25.43 -3.40
C LEU A 117 2.47 26.09 -3.81
N LEU A 118 3.01 25.75 -4.98
CA LEU A 118 4.31 26.25 -5.46
C LEU A 118 4.24 27.66 -6.03
N ASP A 119 3.13 28.37 -5.86
CA ASP A 119 3.09 29.83 -6.03
C ASP A 119 3.87 30.55 -4.91
N ARG A 120 3.86 29.99 -3.69
CA ARG A 120 4.40 30.64 -2.49
C ARG A 120 5.33 29.78 -1.65
N ARG A 121 5.38 28.45 -1.87
CA ARG A 121 6.24 27.52 -1.13
C ARG A 121 7.19 26.81 -2.07
N ASP A 122 8.39 26.58 -1.61
CA ASP A 122 9.32 25.68 -2.30
C ASP A 122 8.92 24.22 -2.03
N LEU A 123 9.31 23.31 -2.92
CA LEU A 123 9.25 21.87 -2.68
C LEU A 123 10.70 21.35 -2.67
N LEU A 124 11.10 20.70 -1.59
CA LEU A 124 12.44 20.15 -1.42
C LEU A 124 12.35 18.64 -1.25
N VAL A 125 12.67 17.91 -2.29
CA VAL A 125 12.65 16.44 -2.31
C VAL A 125 14.07 15.94 -2.02
N ILE A 126 14.24 15.15 -0.96
CA ILE A 126 15.54 14.66 -0.49
C ILE A 126 15.52 13.14 -0.51
N ASP A 127 16.48 12.49 -1.14
CA ASP A 127 16.69 11.07 -0.96
C ASP A 127 17.32 10.80 0.41
N ASP A 128 16.69 9.93 1.20
CA ASP A 128 17.26 9.53 2.49
C ASP A 128 18.60 8.81 2.30
N ARG A 129 19.48 8.90 3.30
CA ARG A 129 20.76 8.17 3.27
C ARG A 129 20.56 6.69 2.94
N GLY A 130 21.34 6.16 2.02
CA GLY A 130 21.26 4.78 1.58
C GLY A 130 20.16 4.49 0.56
N THR A 131 19.46 5.52 0.05
CA THR A 131 18.42 5.40 -0.97
C THR A 131 18.72 6.23 -2.20
N GLY A 132 18.05 5.98 -3.30
CA GLY A 132 18.09 6.81 -4.49
C GLY A 132 19.50 7.22 -4.91
N ARG A 133 19.74 8.52 -4.98
CA ARG A 133 21.04 9.11 -5.30
C ARG A 133 21.87 9.45 -4.05
N SER A 134 21.35 9.18 -2.86
CA SER A 134 22.05 9.32 -1.58
C SER A 134 22.77 8.03 -1.18
N ALA A 135 23.62 7.51 -2.08
CA ALA A 135 24.42 6.30 -1.91
C ALA A 135 23.57 5.05 -1.61
N ALA A 136 22.61 4.73 -2.49
CA ALA A 136 21.72 3.58 -2.35
C ALA A 136 22.45 2.31 -1.98
N ILE A 137 22.02 1.66 -0.90
CA ILE A 137 22.59 0.40 -0.41
C ILE A 137 22.17 -0.72 -1.34
N ASN A 138 23.14 -1.38 -1.97
CA ASN A 138 22.90 -2.58 -2.74
C ASN A 138 23.37 -3.81 -1.95
N CYS A 139 22.39 -4.59 -1.45
CA CYS A 139 22.61 -5.91 -0.87
C CYS A 139 22.04 -6.95 -1.85
N PRO A 140 22.88 -7.57 -2.74
CA PRO A 140 22.37 -8.32 -3.89
C PRO A 140 21.39 -9.44 -3.55
N ALA A 141 21.63 -10.21 -2.49
CA ALA A 141 20.75 -11.29 -2.08
C ALA A 141 19.35 -10.80 -1.66
N LEU A 142 19.28 -9.65 -0.98
CA LEU A 142 18.01 -8.99 -0.65
C LEU A 142 17.39 -8.36 -1.90
N GLN A 143 18.16 -7.62 -2.69
CA GLN A 143 17.67 -6.88 -3.84
C GLN A 143 17.07 -7.78 -4.90
N HIS A 144 17.67 -8.94 -5.15
CA HIS A 144 17.22 -9.94 -6.12
C HIS A 144 16.43 -11.09 -5.47
N LEU A 145 16.05 -10.94 -4.22
CA LEU A 145 15.20 -11.90 -3.47
C LEU A 145 15.69 -13.36 -3.61
N THR A 146 17.00 -13.56 -3.50
CA THR A 146 17.62 -14.89 -3.65
C THR A 146 17.96 -15.52 -2.30
N GLY A 147 17.65 -16.81 -2.14
CA GLY A 147 17.88 -17.55 -0.91
C GLY A 147 16.86 -17.29 0.19
N ASP A 148 17.21 -17.60 1.44
CA ASP A 148 16.36 -17.29 2.58
C ASP A 148 16.62 -15.86 3.10
N VAL A 149 15.57 -15.23 3.60
CA VAL A 149 15.61 -13.83 4.03
C VAL A 149 16.59 -13.58 5.17
N VAL A 150 16.67 -14.49 6.13
CA VAL A 150 17.52 -14.33 7.33
C VAL A 150 19.00 -14.34 6.93
N SER A 151 19.40 -15.25 6.03
CA SER A 151 20.75 -15.29 5.48
C SER A 151 21.06 -14.05 4.62
N ALA A 152 20.10 -13.58 3.81
CA ALA A 152 20.28 -12.38 3.01
C ALA A 152 20.43 -11.11 3.88
N VAL A 153 19.65 -10.98 4.95
CA VAL A 153 19.77 -9.90 5.95
C VAL A 153 21.10 -9.96 6.68
N ARG A 154 21.55 -11.15 7.11
CA ARG A 154 22.85 -11.36 7.73
C ARG A 154 23.99 -10.90 6.81
N ALA A 155 23.94 -11.31 5.54
CA ALA A 155 24.96 -10.94 4.55
C ALA A 155 24.99 -9.41 4.33
N CYS A 156 23.82 -8.76 4.27
CA CYS A 156 23.73 -7.32 4.15
C CYS A 156 24.29 -6.60 5.40
N GLY A 157 23.94 -7.06 6.60
CA GLY A 157 24.49 -6.52 7.84
C GLY A 157 26.02 -6.68 7.93
N ALA A 158 26.54 -7.82 7.51
CA ALA A 158 28.00 -8.06 7.44
C ALA A 158 28.68 -7.15 6.41
N GLN A 159 28.05 -6.89 5.26
CA GLN A 159 28.55 -5.97 4.24
C GLN A 159 28.65 -4.54 4.76
N LEU A 160 27.63 -4.07 5.52
CA LEU A 160 27.59 -2.74 6.10
C LEU A 160 28.54 -2.60 7.31
N GLY A 161 28.76 -3.69 8.05
CA GLY A 161 29.62 -3.68 9.23
C GLY A 161 29.20 -2.65 10.27
N ALA A 162 30.13 -1.80 10.71
CA ALA A 162 29.86 -0.74 11.69
C ALA A 162 28.87 0.33 11.19
N ALA A 163 28.71 0.48 9.88
CA ALA A 163 27.75 1.41 9.28
C ALA A 163 26.30 0.90 9.36
N ALA A 164 26.06 -0.37 9.67
CA ALA A 164 24.73 -0.96 9.70
C ALA A 164 23.72 -0.20 10.60
N SER A 165 24.18 0.51 11.62
CA SER A 165 23.34 1.30 12.52
C SER A 165 23.30 2.81 12.22
N ARG A 166 23.62 3.21 10.98
CA ARG A 166 23.69 4.62 10.55
C ARG A 166 22.61 5.04 9.57
N TYR A 167 21.56 4.24 9.41
CA TYR A 167 20.52 4.46 8.41
C TYR A 167 19.12 4.56 9.04
N GLY A 168 19.05 4.85 10.34
CA GLY A 168 17.78 5.06 11.04
C GLY A 168 17.24 6.47 10.87
N SER A 169 15.95 6.66 11.23
CA SER A 169 15.24 7.94 11.11
C SER A 169 15.86 9.07 11.95
N GLY A 170 16.63 8.76 12.99
CA GLY A 170 17.38 9.77 13.73
C GLY A 170 18.47 10.43 12.87
N ASP A 171 19.18 9.64 12.07
CA ASP A 171 20.16 10.13 11.13
C ASP A 171 19.52 10.83 9.93
N VAL A 172 18.38 10.29 9.42
CA VAL A 172 17.60 10.92 8.34
C VAL A 172 17.12 12.32 8.74
N ALA A 173 16.58 12.47 9.95
CA ALA A 173 16.13 13.78 10.46
C ALA A 173 17.27 14.80 10.52
N ASP A 174 18.46 14.38 10.95
CA ASP A 174 19.64 15.24 10.99
C ASP A 174 20.15 15.59 9.59
N ASP A 175 19.99 14.70 8.60
CA ASP A 175 20.36 14.95 7.20
C ASP A 175 19.42 15.96 6.55
N VAL A 176 18.11 15.79 6.75
CA VAL A 176 17.10 16.74 6.26
C VAL A 176 17.38 18.14 6.81
N ASP A 177 17.74 18.27 8.10
CA ASP A 177 18.09 19.57 8.67
C ASP A 177 19.40 20.14 8.11
N ALA A 178 20.39 19.29 7.85
CA ALA A 178 21.64 19.72 7.22
C ALA A 178 21.41 20.25 5.79
N VAL A 179 20.61 19.56 4.97
CA VAL A 179 20.25 20.02 3.62
C VAL A 179 19.45 21.31 3.67
N ARG A 180 18.43 21.39 4.55
CA ARG A 180 17.65 22.61 4.79
C ARG A 180 18.57 23.81 5.13
N ALA A 181 19.49 23.60 6.06
CA ALA A 181 20.42 24.64 6.51
C ALA A 181 21.39 25.07 5.41
N ALA A 182 21.92 24.12 4.61
CA ALA A 182 22.80 24.41 3.48
C ALA A 182 22.10 25.24 2.40
N LEU A 183 20.80 25.09 2.23
CA LEU A 183 19.97 25.84 1.28
C LEU A 183 19.43 27.16 1.84
N GLY A 184 19.71 27.49 3.12
CA GLY A 184 19.23 28.69 3.78
C GLY A 184 17.71 28.72 3.99
N ILE A 185 17.05 27.58 4.04
CA ILE A 185 15.62 27.46 4.29
C ILE A 185 15.40 27.54 5.80
N ASP A 186 14.58 28.49 6.28
CA ASP A 186 14.35 28.70 7.72
C ASP A 186 13.46 27.60 8.31
N GLN A 187 12.30 27.35 7.71
CA GLN A 187 11.32 26.38 8.19
C GLN A 187 10.77 25.48 7.08
N ILE A 188 10.35 24.28 7.47
CA ILE A 188 9.71 23.32 6.57
C ILE A 188 8.33 22.91 7.07
N VAL A 189 7.45 22.53 6.13
CA VAL A 189 6.32 21.66 6.38
C VAL A 189 6.73 20.26 5.93
N TYR A 190 6.67 19.29 6.84
CA TYR A 190 7.12 17.94 6.52
C TYR A 190 5.91 17.04 6.23
N TYR A 191 5.87 16.48 5.01
CA TYR A 191 4.90 15.45 4.64
C TYR A 191 5.57 14.09 4.81
N GLY A 192 4.94 13.20 5.59
CA GLY A 192 5.39 11.83 5.79
C GLY A 192 4.30 10.85 5.38
N GLY A 193 4.51 10.18 4.24
CA GLY A 193 3.72 9.03 3.82
C GLY A 193 4.21 7.76 4.52
N SER A 194 3.31 6.87 4.97
CA SER A 194 3.68 5.56 5.50
C SER A 194 4.79 5.63 6.57
N PHE A 195 5.91 4.92 6.36
CA PHE A 195 7.07 4.97 7.25
C PHE A 195 7.70 6.37 7.33
N GLY A 196 7.57 7.22 6.30
CA GLY A 196 8.04 8.61 6.34
C GLY A 196 7.45 9.42 7.49
N SER A 197 6.30 9.01 8.04
CA SER A 197 5.75 9.58 9.27
C SER A 197 6.66 9.35 10.49
N HIS A 198 7.49 8.33 10.48
CA HIS A 198 8.50 8.08 11.50
C HIS A 198 9.63 9.09 11.42
N ASP A 199 10.08 9.42 10.19
CA ASP A 199 11.09 10.46 9.94
C ASP A 199 10.58 11.83 10.36
N VAL A 200 9.32 12.16 10.06
CA VAL A 200 8.67 13.40 10.52
C VAL A 200 8.67 13.50 12.04
N ARG A 201 8.37 12.42 12.74
CA ARG A 201 8.39 12.39 14.22
C ARG A 201 9.81 12.55 14.76
N ALA A 202 10.79 11.94 14.10
CA ALA A 202 12.20 12.10 14.46
C ALA A 202 12.63 13.57 14.30
N TYR A 203 12.21 14.20 13.20
CA TYR A 203 12.50 15.61 12.94
C TYR A 203 11.82 16.55 13.94
N ASP A 204 10.56 16.35 14.29
CA ASP A 204 9.89 17.13 15.35
C ASP A 204 10.61 17.06 16.69
N TYR A 205 11.08 15.87 17.06
CA TYR A 205 11.81 15.66 18.32
C TYR A 205 13.19 16.34 18.31
N ARG A 206 13.93 16.27 17.20
CA ARG A 206 15.32 16.70 17.10
C ARG A 206 15.48 18.15 16.67
N HIS A 207 14.63 18.61 15.75
CA HIS A 207 14.70 19.94 15.11
C HIS A 207 13.37 20.72 15.20
N PRO A 208 12.68 20.78 16.36
CA PRO A 208 11.36 21.40 16.46
C PRO A 208 11.34 22.89 16.07
N GLY A 209 12.50 23.59 16.16
CA GLY A 209 12.62 24.99 15.78
C GLY A 209 12.45 25.24 14.28
N HIS A 210 12.70 24.23 13.46
CA HIS A 210 12.67 24.32 12.01
C HIS A 210 11.45 23.62 11.36
N LEU A 211 10.59 22.99 12.15
CA LEU A 211 9.33 22.40 11.72
C LEU A 211 8.18 23.38 11.95
N GLN A 212 7.47 23.76 10.88
CA GLN A 212 6.28 24.60 10.95
C GLN A 212 5.03 23.77 11.28
N ALA A 213 4.80 22.71 10.51
CA ALA A 213 3.68 21.78 10.64
C ALA A 213 4.02 20.44 9.96
N ALA A 214 3.19 19.43 10.18
CA ALA A 214 3.33 18.13 9.53
C ALA A 214 2.03 17.63 8.91
N VAL A 215 2.16 16.90 7.81
CA VAL A 215 1.10 16.06 7.25
C VAL A 215 1.57 14.62 7.32
N LEU A 216 0.83 13.77 8.03
CA LEU A 216 1.12 12.36 8.21
C LEU A 216 0.05 11.56 7.45
N ASP A 217 0.43 10.95 6.33
CA ASP A 217 -0.50 10.25 5.45
C ASP A 217 -0.29 8.74 5.55
N SER A 218 -1.32 8.02 5.98
CA SER A 218 -1.24 6.59 6.26
C SER A 218 -0.11 6.24 7.26
N PRO A 219 -0.05 6.93 8.41
CA PRO A 219 1.17 7.01 9.18
C PRO A 219 1.52 5.72 9.92
N TRP A 220 2.79 5.34 9.86
CA TRP A 220 3.35 4.24 10.63
C TRP A 220 3.54 4.64 12.10
N LEU A 221 2.49 4.50 12.90
CA LEU A 221 2.47 4.90 14.32
C LEU A 221 2.39 3.69 15.27
N SER A 222 2.47 2.48 14.76
CA SER A 222 2.35 1.26 15.56
C SER A 222 3.53 1.11 16.53
N PRO A 223 3.28 0.84 17.81
CA PRO A 223 4.32 0.41 18.73
C PRO A 223 4.73 -1.06 18.50
N ASP A 224 3.92 -1.85 17.79
CA ASP A 224 4.16 -3.26 17.50
C ASP A 224 5.01 -3.42 16.24
N TYR A 225 6.30 -3.20 16.38
CA TYR A 225 7.28 -3.47 15.32
C TYR A 225 7.62 -4.97 15.20
N THR A 226 7.30 -5.75 16.22
CA THR A 226 7.78 -7.13 16.32
C THR A 226 6.92 -8.10 15.55
N PHE A 227 5.62 -8.12 15.85
CA PHE A 227 4.74 -9.17 15.33
C PHE A 227 3.68 -8.66 14.38
N GLN A 228 3.42 -7.36 14.38
CA GLN A 228 2.45 -6.69 13.49
C GLN A 228 1.06 -7.34 13.49
N ALA A 229 0.60 -7.78 14.66
CA ALA A 229 -0.69 -8.45 14.82
C ALA A 229 -1.89 -7.58 14.36
N SER A 230 -1.73 -6.26 14.36
CA SER A 230 -2.71 -5.33 13.79
C SER A 230 -2.92 -5.56 12.29
N GLY A 231 -1.87 -5.94 11.54
CA GLY A 231 -1.94 -6.25 10.11
C GLY A 231 -2.85 -7.44 9.81
N ALA A 232 -2.81 -8.50 10.63
CA ALA A 232 -3.70 -9.65 10.46
C ALA A 232 -5.18 -9.26 10.53
N ARG A 233 -5.54 -8.42 11.51
CA ARG A 233 -6.92 -7.91 11.67
C ARG A 233 -7.31 -6.96 10.53
N PHE A 234 -6.36 -6.21 10.01
CA PHE A 234 -6.57 -5.30 8.90
C PHE A 234 -7.12 -6.03 7.67
N TYR A 235 -6.47 -7.10 7.21
CA TYR A 235 -6.90 -7.83 6.01
C TYR A 235 -8.34 -8.31 6.10
N ALA A 236 -8.74 -8.87 7.25
CA ALA A 236 -10.10 -9.30 7.48
C ALA A 236 -11.11 -8.14 7.41
N ARG A 237 -10.74 -6.98 7.96
CA ARG A 237 -11.59 -5.78 7.94
C ARG A 237 -11.76 -5.22 6.54
N VAL A 238 -10.67 -5.06 5.79
CA VAL A 238 -10.73 -4.51 4.42
C VAL A 238 -11.55 -5.41 3.51
N GLN A 239 -11.29 -6.71 3.51
CA GLN A 239 -12.07 -7.68 2.73
C GLN A 239 -13.58 -7.59 3.04
N ALA A 240 -13.94 -7.53 4.32
CA ALA A 240 -15.32 -7.39 4.72
C ALA A 240 -15.92 -6.03 4.32
N THR A 241 -15.13 -4.95 4.34
CA THR A 241 -15.56 -3.61 3.95
C THR A 241 -15.81 -3.53 2.45
N VAL A 242 -14.92 -4.04 1.62
CA VAL A 242 -15.10 -4.13 0.17
C VAL A 242 -16.37 -4.89 -0.19
N CYS A 243 -16.61 -6.05 0.45
CA CYS A 243 -17.82 -6.83 0.22
C CYS A 243 -19.08 -6.09 0.66
N ARG A 244 -19.08 -5.43 1.83
CA ARG A 244 -20.26 -4.67 2.31
C ARG A 244 -20.64 -3.52 1.40
N ARG A 245 -19.67 -2.90 0.73
CA ARG A 245 -19.90 -1.78 -0.21
C ARG A 245 -20.27 -2.24 -1.62
N SER A 246 -20.21 -3.53 -1.90
CA SER A 246 -20.54 -4.12 -3.20
C SER A 246 -21.89 -4.84 -3.11
N PRO A 247 -22.96 -4.30 -3.72
CA PRO A 247 -24.32 -4.87 -3.60
C PRO A 247 -24.41 -6.34 -3.98
N SER A 248 -23.70 -6.75 -5.04
CA SER A 248 -23.65 -8.14 -5.47
C SER A 248 -22.97 -9.06 -4.44
N CYS A 249 -21.87 -8.58 -3.82
CA CYS A 249 -21.15 -9.35 -2.81
C CYS A 249 -21.97 -9.49 -1.52
N ILE A 250 -22.45 -8.37 -0.94
CA ILE A 250 -23.19 -8.42 0.33
C ILE A 250 -24.53 -9.14 0.19
N GLY A 251 -25.19 -9.02 -0.97
CA GLY A 251 -26.43 -9.74 -1.25
C GLY A 251 -26.24 -11.25 -1.27
N ALA A 252 -25.09 -11.74 -1.74
CA ALA A 252 -24.74 -13.16 -1.74
C ALA A 252 -24.05 -13.61 -0.42
N ASN A 253 -23.43 -12.70 0.32
CA ASN A 253 -22.57 -12.98 1.47
C ASN A 253 -22.86 -12.01 2.63
N PRO A 254 -23.95 -12.16 3.36
CA PRO A 254 -24.36 -11.20 4.41
C PRO A 254 -23.37 -11.11 5.58
N HIS A 255 -22.50 -12.09 5.75
CA HIS A 255 -21.48 -12.14 6.81
C HIS A 255 -20.06 -12.36 6.25
N PRO A 256 -19.48 -11.40 5.49
CA PRO A 256 -18.23 -11.61 4.77
C PRO A 256 -17.04 -11.94 5.70
N GLY A 257 -16.99 -11.37 6.91
CA GLY A 257 -15.92 -11.67 7.89
C GLY A 257 -15.91 -13.15 8.33
N SER A 258 -17.05 -13.79 8.45
CA SER A 258 -17.12 -15.22 8.81
C SER A 258 -16.68 -16.12 7.65
N VAL A 259 -16.81 -15.66 6.42
CA VAL A 259 -16.36 -16.40 5.23
C VAL A 259 -14.84 -16.49 5.20
N LEU A 260 -14.16 -15.38 5.50
CA LEU A 260 -12.69 -15.37 5.56
C LEU A 260 -12.15 -16.25 6.69
N ALA A 261 -12.77 -16.19 7.87
CA ALA A 261 -12.39 -17.05 9.00
C ALA A 261 -12.58 -18.55 8.67
N TRP A 262 -13.69 -18.89 8.01
CA TRP A 262 -13.91 -20.24 7.52
C TRP A 262 -12.86 -20.66 6.49
N LEU A 263 -12.50 -19.78 5.53
CA LEU A 263 -11.52 -20.09 4.50
C LEU A 263 -10.14 -20.38 5.12
N ALA A 264 -9.71 -19.54 6.07
CA ALA A 264 -8.44 -19.74 6.78
C ALA A 264 -8.42 -21.09 7.51
N GLN A 265 -9.48 -21.43 8.25
CA GLN A 265 -9.60 -22.71 8.93
C GLN A 265 -9.63 -23.90 7.95
N ARG A 266 -10.38 -23.76 6.84
CA ARG A 266 -10.51 -24.81 5.83
C ARG A 266 -9.17 -25.11 5.15
N LEU A 267 -8.42 -24.07 4.76
CA LEU A 267 -7.13 -24.24 4.08
C LEU A 267 -6.04 -24.73 5.02
N ARG A 268 -6.10 -24.35 6.29
CA ARG A 268 -5.19 -24.90 7.32
C ARG A 268 -5.38 -26.41 7.50
N ALA A 269 -6.62 -26.87 7.52
CA ALA A 269 -6.94 -28.29 7.74
C ALA A 269 -6.77 -29.14 6.47
N HIS A 270 -7.03 -28.58 5.32
CA HIS A 270 -7.08 -29.28 4.05
C HIS A 270 -6.54 -28.39 2.91
N PRO A 271 -5.23 -28.17 2.83
CA PRO A 271 -4.61 -27.55 1.66
C PRO A 271 -4.81 -28.41 0.43
N PHE A 272 -4.62 -27.85 -0.76
CA PHE A 272 -4.74 -28.56 -2.02
C PHE A 272 -3.85 -27.97 -3.10
N ASP A 273 -3.52 -28.79 -4.10
CA ASP A 273 -2.75 -28.40 -5.28
C ASP A 273 -3.65 -28.34 -6.51
N GLY A 274 -3.28 -27.49 -7.48
CA GLY A 274 -4.00 -27.41 -8.74
C GLY A 274 -3.36 -26.46 -9.73
N THR A 275 -3.92 -26.46 -10.94
CA THR A 275 -3.49 -25.53 -12.01
C THR A 275 -4.38 -24.29 -11.97
N GLY A 276 -3.80 -23.13 -11.65
CA GLY A 276 -4.39 -21.82 -11.84
C GLY A 276 -3.85 -21.14 -13.09
N TYR A 277 -4.55 -20.11 -13.57
CA TYR A 277 -4.11 -19.31 -14.71
C TYR A 277 -3.98 -17.86 -14.29
N ASP A 278 -2.88 -17.22 -14.66
CA ASP A 278 -2.68 -15.78 -14.40
C ASP A 278 -3.50 -14.92 -15.38
N ALA A 279 -3.38 -13.59 -15.26
CA ALA A 279 -4.10 -12.64 -16.09
C ALA A 279 -3.74 -12.75 -17.60
N ASN A 280 -2.53 -13.20 -17.93
CA ASN A 280 -2.09 -13.48 -19.29
C ASN A 280 -2.49 -14.89 -19.78
N GLY A 281 -3.25 -15.64 -18.98
CA GLY A 281 -3.70 -16.98 -19.32
C GLY A 281 -2.61 -18.06 -19.22
N VAL A 282 -1.49 -17.75 -18.60
CA VAL A 282 -0.38 -18.71 -18.40
C VAL A 282 -0.73 -19.65 -17.25
N PRO A 283 -0.58 -20.98 -17.43
CA PRO A 283 -0.86 -21.94 -16.38
C PRO A 283 0.28 -21.98 -15.33
N HIS A 284 -0.11 -22.02 -14.07
CA HIS A 284 0.78 -22.17 -12.91
C HIS A 284 0.31 -23.34 -12.04
N GLN A 285 1.22 -24.19 -11.62
CA GLN A 285 0.95 -25.14 -10.55
C GLN A 285 1.02 -24.38 -9.22
N VAL A 286 -0.08 -24.36 -8.50
CA VAL A 286 -0.20 -23.60 -7.25
C VAL A 286 -0.58 -24.53 -6.10
N HIS A 287 0.09 -24.34 -4.96
CA HIS A 287 -0.28 -24.91 -3.68
C HIS A 287 -1.14 -23.90 -2.93
N VAL A 288 -2.34 -24.30 -2.56
CA VAL A 288 -3.31 -23.42 -1.89
C VAL A 288 -3.46 -23.86 -0.44
N ASP A 289 -2.87 -23.07 0.45
CA ASP A 289 -2.92 -23.25 1.90
C ASP A 289 -3.40 -21.96 2.60
N GLU A 290 -3.36 -21.93 3.91
CA GLU A 290 -3.75 -20.74 4.67
C GLU A 290 -2.90 -19.50 4.30
N SER A 291 -1.62 -19.70 3.99
CA SER A 291 -0.71 -18.59 3.62
C SER A 291 -1.05 -17.97 2.27
N THR A 292 -1.67 -18.73 1.38
CA THR A 292 -2.13 -18.25 0.06
C THR A 292 -3.16 -17.12 0.18
N ILE A 293 -3.92 -17.08 1.27
CA ILE A 293 -4.88 -15.99 1.52
C ILE A 293 -4.14 -14.65 1.61
N PHE A 294 -3.00 -14.61 2.28
CA PHE A 294 -2.18 -13.41 2.39
C PHE A 294 -1.59 -13.02 1.04
N ASP A 295 -1.13 -14.01 0.27
CA ASP A 295 -0.60 -13.78 -1.06
C ASP A 295 -1.66 -13.12 -1.96
N ILE A 296 -2.90 -13.58 -1.90
CA ILE A 296 -4.03 -13.01 -2.63
C ILE A 296 -4.35 -11.59 -2.13
N LEU A 297 -4.39 -11.39 -0.82
CA LEU A 297 -4.74 -10.10 -0.21
C LEU A 297 -3.63 -9.05 -0.35
N SER A 298 -2.37 -9.49 -0.40
CA SER A 298 -1.21 -8.61 -0.52
C SER A 298 -0.74 -8.37 -1.96
N ALA A 299 -1.19 -9.18 -2.92
CA ALA A 299 -0.71 -9.16 -4.30
C ALA A 299 -0.77 -7.78 -4.99
N ASN A 300 -1.54 -6.85 -4.45
CA ASN A 300 -1.76 -5.53 -5.03
C ASN A 300 -1.85 -4.44 -3.97
N TYR A 301 -1.07 -4.57 -2.94
CA TYR A 301 -1.07 -3.81 -1.71
C TYR A 301 -1.13 -2.27 -1.85
N ASN A 302 -0.42 -1.69 -2.83
CA ASN A 302 -0.34 -0.26 -3.06
C ASN A 302 -0.96 0.17 -4.39
N ALA A 303 -1.48 -0.76 -5.17
CA ALA A 303 -2.03 -0.46 -6.46
C ALA A 303 -3.55 -0.62 -6.44
N ALA A 304 -4.18 0.22 -7.19
CA ALA A 304 -5.60 0.27 -7.35
C ALA A 304 -6.25 -1.07 -7.78
N PRO A 305 -5.65 -1.96 -8.59
CA PRO A 305 -6.14 -3.32 -8.83
C PRO A 305 -6.16 -4.23 -7.60
N ALA A 306 -5.60 -3.80 -6.47
CA ALA A 306 -5.58 -4.54 -5.21
C ALA A 306 -6.94 -5.02 -4.74
N PHE A 307 -7.93 -4.17 -4.91
CA PHE A 307 -9.25 -4.45 -4.38
C PHE A 307 -10.03 -5.50 -5.19
N LEU A 308 -9.57 -5.87 -6.39
CA LEU A 308 -10.13 -6.97 -7.17
C LEU A 308 -10.03 -8.30 -6.42
N SER A 309 -8.82 -8.68 -6.02
CA SER A 309 -8.62 -9.93 -5.29
C SER A 309 -9.40 -9.97 -3.98
N GLN A 310 -9.43 -8.83 -3.28
CA GLN A 310 -10.20 -8.71 -2.03
C GLN A 310 -11.70 -8.81 -2.28
N GLY A 311 -12.21 -8.20 -3.37
CA GLY A 311 -13.61 -8.30 -3.75
C GLY A 311 -14.03 -9.69 -4.22
N GLU A 312 -13.13 -10.46 -4.82
CA GLU A 312 -13.40 -11.80 -5.35
C GLU A 312 -13.19 -12.91 -4.32
N LEU A 313 -12.34 -12.70 -3.31
CA LEU A 313 -11.96 -13.73 -2.35
C LEU A 313 -13.16 -14.32 -1.59
N THR A 314 -14.16 -13.48 -1.25
CA THR A 314 -15.38 -13.95 -0.57
C THR A 314 -16.16 -14.92 -1.48
N ALA A 315 -16.36 -14.57 -2.74
CA ALA A 315 -17.06 -15.42 -3.70
C ALA A 315 -16.26 -16.69 -4.03
N ALA A 316 -14.94 -16.61 -4.12
CA ALA A 316 -14.07 -17.78 -4.32
C ALA A 316 -14.12 -18.74 -3.12
N ALA A 317 -14.15 -18.21 -1.90
CA ALA A 317 -14.33 -19.03 -0.69
C ALA A 317 -15.70 -19.72 -0.67
N GLN A 318 -16.77 -19.06 -1.12
CA GLN A 318 -18.09 -19.68 -1.24
C GLN A 318 -18.12 -20.76 -2.34
N ALA A 319 -17.44 -20.53 -3.47
CA ALA A 319 -17.29 -21.55 -4.51
C ALA A 319 -16.60 -22.81 -3.94
N LEU A 320 -15.52 -22.63 -3.17
CA LEU A 320 -14.83 -23.73 -2.50
C LEU A 320 -15.73 -24.51 -1.52
N ARG A 321 -16.66 -23.85 -0.81
CA ARG A 321 -17.65 -24.52 0.06
C ARG A 321 -18.52 -25.50 -0.71
N HIS A 322 -18.74 -25.22 -1.99
CA HIS A 322 -19.52 -26.09 -2.90
C HIS A 322 -18.63 -27.00 -3.75
N GLY A 323 -17.35 -27.16 -3.41
CA GLY A 323 -16.40 -28.05 -4.08
C GLY A 323 -15.73 -27.45 -5.33
N ASP A 324 -16.00 -26.20 -5.67
CA ASP A 324 -15.39 -25.54 -6.82
C ASP A 324 -14.11 -24.80 -6.41
N GLN A 325 -12.97 -25.33 -6.83
CA GLN A 325 -11.64 -24.79 -6.54
C GLN A 325 -11.17 -23.75 -7.57
N VAL A 326 -11.79 -23.70 -8.77
CA VAL A 326 -11.28 -22.92 -9.92
C VAL A 326 -11.08 -21.44 -9.62
N PRO A 327 -12.04 -20.71 -8.96
CA PRO A 327 -11.83 -19.31 -8.67
C PRO A 327 -10.64 -19.06 -7.72
N LEU A 328 -10.45 -19.91 -6.72
CA LEU A 328 -9.36 -19.74 -5.75
C LEU A 328 -8.00 -20.08 -6.36
N LEU A 329 -7.93 -21.10 -7.23
CA LEU A 329 -6.73 -21.43 -8.01
C LEU A 329 -6.33 -20.27 -8.93
N ARG A 330 -7.30 -19.60 -9.57
CA ARG A 330 -7.04 -18.41 -10.38
C ARG A 330 -6.46 -17.28 -9.53
N LEU A 331 -7.09 -16.95 -8.39
CA LEU A 331 -6.60 -15.90 -7.51
C LEU A 331 -5.18 -16.18 -6.98
N ALA A 332 -4.86 -17.44 -6.68
CA ALA A 332 -3.53 -17.86 -6.28
C ALA A 332 -2.49 -17.68 -7.40
N ALA A 333 -2.86 -18.05 -8.64
CA ALA A 333 -1.99 -17.90 -9.81
C ALA A 333 -1.79 -16.43 -10.21
N GLU A 334 -2.80 -15.59 -10.01
CA GLU A 334 -2.74 -14.14 -10.25
C GLU A 334 -2.00 -13.37 -9.15
N SER A 335 -1.63 -14.04 -8.06
CA SER A 335 -0.85 -13.45 -6.98
C SER A 335 0.64 -13.57 -7.32
N PRO A 336 1.24 -12.58 -7.99
CA PRO A 336 2.61 -12.72 -8.48
C PRO A 336 3.58 -12.86 -7.32
N GLN A 337 4.54 -13.78 -7.48
CA GLN A 337 5.74 -13.80 -6.67
C GLN A 337 6.62 -12.65 -7.17
N VAL A 338 6.87 -11.64 -6.33
CA VAL A 338 7.91 -10.67 -6.63
C VAL A 338 9.24 -11.41 -6.49
N THR A 339 9.97 -11.54 -7.59
CA THR A 339 11.24 -12.26 -7.65
C THR A 339 12.45 -11.31 -7.69
N ASP A 340 12.21 -10.01 -7.83
CA ASP A 340 13.24 -8.98 -7.90
C ASP A 340 12.61 -7.64 -7.50
N SER A 341 13.30 -6.84 -6.70
CA SER A 341 12.86 -5.50 -6.30
C SER A 341 13.28 -4.40 -7.29
N GLY A 342 13.92 -4.78 -8.38
CA GLY A 342 14.44 -3.83 -9.35
C GLY A 342 15.74 -3.14 -8.87
N PRO A 343 16.12 -2.01 -9.49
CA PRO A 343 17.36 -1.33 -9.15
C PRO A 343 17.30 -0.69 -7.75
N PRO A 344 18.39 -0.78 -6.95
CA PRO A 344 18.44 -0.21 -5.60
C PRO A 344 18.27 1.32 -5.58
N GLY A 345 18.50 2.00 -6.71
CA GLY A 345 18.23 3.42 -6.86
C GLY A 345 16.74 3.81 -6.88
N PHE A 346 15.82 2.84 -7.03
CA PHE A 346 14.38 3.07 -6.91
C PHE A 346 13.85 2.59 -5.54
N ILE A 347 14.14 1.34 -5.19
CA ILE A 347 13.89 0.77 -3.86
C ILE A 347 15.15 0.04 -3.41
N SER A 348 15.77 0.48 -2.33
CA SER A 348 16.90 -0.21 -1.69
C SER A 348 16.41 -1.08 -0.55
N LEU A 349 16.34 -2.39 -0.75
CA LEU A 349 16.01 -3.32 0.33
C LEU A 349 17.09 -3.37 1.41
N GLY A 350 18.34 -3.07 1.06
CA GLY A 350 19.42 -2.91 2.02
C GLY A 350 19.16 -1.74 2.99
N ALA A 351 18.76 -0.57 2.46
CA ALA A 351 18.37 0.59 3.27
C ALA A 351 17.12 0.27 4.10
N SER A 352 16.11 -0.38 3.50
CA SER A 352 14.89 -0.78 4.19
C SER A 352 15.20 -1.59 5.46
N VAL A 353 16.00 -2.65 5.33
CA VAL A 353 16.38 -3.50 6.47
C VAL A 353 17.23 -2.73 7.47
N ALA A 354 18.20 -1.93 7.01
CA ALA A 354 19.06 -1.13 7.89
C ALA A 354 18.25 -0.16 8.75
N THR A 355 17.27 0.54 8.14
CA THR A 355 16.36 1.46 8.85
C THR A 355 15.50 0.73 9.87
N PHE A 356 14.80 -0.34 9.45
CA PHE A 356 13.94 -1.11 10.36
C PHE A 356 14.71 -1.70 11.52
N CYS A 357 15.90 -2.26 11.27
CA CYS A 357 16.69 -2.89 12.33
C CYS A 357 17.38 -1.87 13.24
N SER A 358 17.53 -0.61 12.81
CA SER A 358 18.04 0.48 13.64
C SER A 358 16.95 1.12 14.51
N ASP A 359 15.75 1.31 13.95
CA ASP A 359 14.65 2.03 14.61
C ASP A 359 13.66 1.11 15.34
N GLY A 360 13.70 -0.18 15.06
CA GLY A 360 12.78 -1.17 15.58
C GLY A 360 12.85 -1.27 17.11
N ARG A 361 11.66 -1.35 17.74
CA ARG A 361 11.51 -1.63 19.16
C ARG A 361 11.17 -3.10 19.33
N PHE A 362 12.20 -3.90 19.50
CA PHE A 362 12.06 -5.36 19.53
C PHE A 362 11.78 -5.87 20.94
N VAL A 363 11.22 -7.08 21.02
CA VAL A 363 10.99 -7.80 22.28
C VAL A 363 12.26 -8.49 22.80
N TYR A 364 13.37 -8.29 22.13
CA TYR A 364 14.69 -8.82 22.51
C TYR A 364 15.70 -7.68 22.65
N ASP A 365 16.74 -7.92 23.43
CA ASP A 365 17.88 -7.01 23.61
C ASP A 365 18.76 -7.06 22.35
N VAL A 366 18.76 -5.97 21.56
CA VAL A 366 19.55 -5.86 20.32
C VAL A 366 21.07 -5.90 20.56
N THR A 367 21.52 -5.71 21.81
CA THR A 367 22.94 -5.80 22.20
C THR A 367 23.37 -7.20 22.58
N ALA A 368 22.41 -8.11 22.82
CA ALA A 368 22.70 -9.50 23.18
C ALA A 368 23.23 -10.30 21.97
N PRO A 369 23.95 -11.40 22.22
CA PRO A 369 24.30 -12.35 21.16
C PRO A 369 23.09 -12.86 20.38
N GLU A 370 23.25 -13.15 19.11
CA GLU A 370 22.15 -13.55 18.21
C GLU A 370 21.32 -14.72 18.76
N ALA A 371 21.96 -15.76 19.32
CA ALA A 371 21.26 -16.89 19.91
C ALA A 371 20.34 -16.48 21.07
N THR A 372 20.76 -15.48 21.88
CA THR A 372 19.97 -14.94 22.97
C THR A 372 18.79 -14.12 22.43
N ARG A 373 19.02 -13.27 21.40
CA ARG A 373 17.95 -12.52 20.71
C ARG A 373 16.90 -13.47 20.16
N ARG A 374 17.33 -14.58 19.53
CA ARG A 374 16.44 -15.62 19.00
C ARG A 374 15.59 -16.25 20.11
N ALA A 375 16.21 -16.65 21.21
CA ALA A 375 15.50 -17.25 22.33
C ALA A 375 14.49 -16.28 22.98
N GLN A 376 14.84 -15.01 23.12
CA GLN A 376 13.93 -13.98 23.63
C GLN A 376 12.74 -13.76 22.69
N LEU A 377 12.96 -13.71 21.36
CA LEU A 377 11.91 -13.60 20.36
C LEU A 377 10.94 -14.78 20.41
N GLU A 378 11.46 -16.03 20.46
CA GLU A 378 10.62 -17.24 20.55
C GLU A 378 9.79 -17.25 21.84
N THR A 379 10.39 -16.82 22.96
CA THR A 379 9.68 -16.72 24.23
C THR A 379 8.53 -15.70 24.15
N ALA A 380 8.77 -14.53 23.54
CA ALA A 380 7.76 -13.51 23.39
C ALA A 380 6.66 -13.95 22.42
N PHE A 381 7.01 -14.64 21.33
CA PHE A 381 6.05 -15.18 20.38
C PHE A 381 5.13 -16.22 21.01
N ALA A 382 5.70 -17.14 21.80
CA ALA A 382 4.94 -18.15 22.53
C ALA A 382 4.01 -17.56 23.62
N ALA A 383 4.33 -16.38 24.15
CA ALA A 383 3.51 -15.68 25.12
C ALA A 383 2.33 -14.87 24.55
N LEU A 384 2.21 -14.81 23.22
CA LEU A 384 1.12 -14.08 22.58
C LEU A 384 -0.25 -14.68 22.92
N PRO A 385 -1.30 -13.85 23.08
CA PRO A 385 -2.64 -14.34 23.33
C PRO A 385 -3.13 -15.27 22.24
N ALA A 386 -3.91 -16.27 22.58
CA ALA A 386 -4.61 -17.09 21.59
C ALA A 386 -5.47 -16.17 20.68
N GLY A 387 -5.31 -16.30 19.38
CA GLY A 387 -6.03 -15.47 18.40
C GLY A 387 -5.44 -14.07 18.18
N ALA A 388 -4.20 -13.80 18.61
CA ALA A 388 -3.52 -12.53 18.33
C ALA A 388 -3.55 -12.14 16.84
N PHE A 389 -3.50 -13.14 15.96
CA PHE A 389 -3.53 -13.00 14.51
C PHE A 389 -4.86 -13.40 13.86
N ALA A 390 -5.93 -13.53 14.65
CA ALA A 390 -7.23 -13.94 14.10
C ALA A 390 -7.67 -13.04 12.93
N PRO A 391 -8.26 -13.64 11.86
CA PRO A 391 -8.74 -15.02 11.74
C PRO A 391 -7.67 -16.07 11.38
N PHE A 392 -6.42 -15.66 11.26
CA PHE A 392 -5.31 -16.50 10.83
C PHE A 392 -4.60 -17.19 12.00
N SER A 393 -3.88 -18.27 11.69
CA SER A 393 -2.99 -18.90 12.66
C SER A 393 -1.70 -18.11 12.82
N ALA A 394 -1.10 -18.20 14.00
CA ALA A 394 0.22 -17.62 14.26
C ALA A 394 1.30 -18.20 13.32
N ALA A 395 1.20 -19.49 13.01
CA ALA A 395 2.15 -20.15 12.12
C ALA A 395 2.06 -19.61 10.67
N ALA A 396 0.84 -19.47 10.12
CA ALA A 396 0.67 -18.94 8.77
C ALA A 396 1.10 -17.46 8.70
N TRP A 397 0.75 -16.65 9.70
CA TRP A 397 1.18 -15.26 9.78
C TRP A 397 2.69 -15.13 9.80
N ARG A 398 3.37 -15.92 10.63
CA ARG A 398 4.83 -15.93 10.71
C ARG A 398 5.47 -16.40 9.39
N ALA A 399 4.99 -17.51 8.81
CA ALA A 399 5.52 -18.07 7.57
C ALA A 399 5.44 -17.06 6.40
N VAL A 400 4.37 -16.27 6.31
CA VAL A 400 4.24 -15.22 5.28
C VAL A 400 5.24 -14.10 5.52
N ASN A 401 5.42 -13.68 6.76
CA ASN A 401 6.33 -12.59 7.09
C ASN A 401 7.81 -12.99 7.03
N GLU A 402 8.14 -14.27 7.11
CA GLU A 402 9.49 -14.80 6.93
C GLU A 402 9.89 -14.96 5.45
N ARG A 403 8.94 -14.86 4.52
CA ARG A 403 9.23 -14.86 3.09
C ARG A 403 9.77 -13.49 2.68
N LEU A 404 10.63 -13.46 1.68
CA LEU A 404 11.03 -12.22 1.03
C LEU A 404 9.79 -11.51 0.46
N PRO A 405 9.73 -10.18 0.54
CA PRO A 405 8.50 -9.45 0.35
C PRO A 405 7.96 -9.61 -1.05
N LYS A 406 6.79 -10.23 -1.12
CA LYS A 406 5.87 -9.98 -2.21
C LYS A 406 5.19 -8.65 -1.87
N GLY A 407 5.70 -7.53 -2.41
CA GLY A 407 5.20 -6.19 -2.13
C GLY A 407 4.81 -6.04 -0.64
N VAL A 408 5.64 -5.47 0.14
CA VAL A 408 5.65 -5.42 1.60
C VAL A 408 4.27 -5.15 2.21
N PRO A 409 3.55 -6.14 2.73
CA PRO A 409 2.42 -5.85 3.56
C PRO A 409 2.87 -5.83 5.02
N GLY A 410 2.91 -4.65 5.57
CA GLY A 410 2.95 -4.50 7.00
C GLY A 410 4.31 -4.58 7.66
N GLY A 411 5.40 -4.51 6.92
CA GLY A 411 6.73 -4.32 7.49
C GLY A 411 7.56 -5.59 7.67
N PHE A 412 8.76 -5.38 8.12
CA PHE A 412 9.73 -6.44 8.32
C PHE A 412 9.50 -7.14 9.65
N PRO A 413 9.41 -8.46 9.68
CA PRO A 413 9.26 -9.18 10.93
C PRO A 413 10.52 -9.05 11.80
N ALA A 414 10.32 -9.12 13.10
CA ALA A 414 11.41 -9.09 14.05
C ALA A 414 12.46 -10.18 13.81
N ASP A 415 12.05 -11.30 13.21
CA ASP A 415 12.94 -12.39 12.82
C ASP A 415 14.09 -11.93 11.92
N TRP A 416 13.84 -10.99 11.00
CA TRP A 416 14.85 -10.48 10.08
C TRP A 416 15.95 -9.72 10.79
N CYS A 417 15.62 -8.96 11.82
CA CYS A 417 16.59 -8.14 12.55
C CYS A 417 17.38 -8.93 13.60
N VAL A 418 17.01 -10.19 13.90
CA VAL A 418 17.77 -11.03 14.85
C VAL A 418 19.25 -11.18 14.45
N PRO A 419 19.61 -11.46 13.17
CA PRO A 419 21.00 -11.57 12.74
C PRO A 419 21.67 -10.21 12.45
N TRP A 420 20.96 -9.08 12.61
CA TRP A 420 21.53 -7.76 12.33
C TRP A 420 22.68 -7.44 13.28
N PRO A 421 23.74 -6.73 12.84
CA PRO A 421 24.85 -6.37 13.71
C PRO A 421 24.41 -5.60 14.95
N THR A 422 25.13 -5.83 16.07
CA THR A 422 24.95 -5.04 17.28
C THR A 422 25.18 -3.56 16.98
N PRO A 423 24.28 -2.65 17.41
CA PRO A 423 24.40 -1.24 17.12
C PRO A 423 25.69 -0.64 17.69
N VAL A 424 26.41 0.11 16.87
CA VAL A 424 27.59 0.89 17.25
C VAL A 424 27.22 2.37 17.13
N HIS A 425 27.31 3.16 18.22
CA HIS A 425 26.88 4.57 18.30
C HIS A 425 25.46 4.80 17.74
N PRO A 426 24.43 4.15 18.25
CA PRO A 426 23.06 4.30 17.75
C PRO A 426 22.58 5.75 17.85
N ASN A 427 21.82 6.20 16.85
CA ASN A 427 21.21 7.52 16.82
C ASN A 427 19.66 7.36 16.82
N PRO A 428 19.05 7.04 17.97
CA PRO A 428 17.63 6.73 18.03
C PRO A 428 16.77 7.92 17.59
N PRO A 429 15.66 7.69 16.88
CA PRO A 429 14.82 8.75 16.32
C PRO A 429 14.17 9.62 17.42
N PHE A 430 13.54 9.00 18.40
CA PHE A 430 12.86 9.65 19.54
C PHE A 430 12.55 8.63 20.64
N PRO A 431 12.33 9.09 21.91
CA PRO A 431 11.95 8.21 23.01
C PRO A 431 10.56 7.58 22.81
N PRO A 432 10.26 6.46 23.50
CA PRO A 432 8.90 5.92 23.56
C PRO A 432 7.89 6.98 24.05
N ASN A 433 6.68 6.98 23.41
CA ASN A 433 5.58 7.90 23.77
C ASN A 433 5.94 9.39 23.68
N GLN A 434 6.95 9.75 22.87
CA GLN A 434 7.31 11.15 22.63
C GLN A 434 6.10 11.91 22.05
N PRO A 435 5.62 12.97 22.73
CA PRO A 435 4.58 13.83 22.19
C PRO A 435 5.07 14.58 20.95
N PHE A 436 4.21 14.73 19.97
CA PHE A 436 4.44 15.58 18.80
C PHE A 436 4.15 17.05 19.18
N SER A 437 5.07 17.96 18.84
CA SER A 437 5.04 19.33 19.37
C SER A 437 4.32 20.32 18.45
N LYS A 438 4.22 20.02 17.16
CA LYS A 438 3.73 20.94 16.11
C LYS A 438 2.32 20.60 15.66
N PRO A 439 1.62 21.54 14.96
CA PRO A 439 0.38 21.23 14.28
C PRO A 439 0.56 20.06 13.31
N ALA A 440 -0.35 19.09 13.36
CA ALA A 440 -0.29 17.90 12.52
C ALA A 440 -1.65 17.55 11.93
N LEU A 441 -1.69 17.34 10.61
CA LEU A 441 -2.79 16.68 9.93
C LEU A 441 -2.45 15.19 9.80
N ILE A 442 -3.33 14.33 10.27
CA ILE A 442 -3.21 12.88 10.16
C ILE A 442 -4.30 12.42 9.21
N LEU A 443 -3.92 11.87 8.06
CA LEU A 443 -4.81 11.26 7.09
C LEU A 443 -4.66 9.75 7.17
N ASN A 444 -5.77 9.02 7.18
CA ASN A 444 -5.72 7.56 7.10
C ASN A 444 -7.00 7.03 6.49
N SER A 445 -6.92 5.94 5.75
CA SER A 445 -8.06 5.35 5.07
C SER A 445 -8.58 4.09 5.77
N ASP A 446 -9.85 3.82 5.56
CA ASP A 446 -10.50 2.59 6.02
C ASP A 446 -10.12 1.34 5.19
N LEU A 447 -9.50 1.54 4.03
CA LEU A 447 -8.94 0.47 3.19
C LEU A 447 -7.41 0.43 3.21
N ASP A 448 -6.80 1.24 4.07
CA ASP A 448 -5.36 1.31 4.23
C ASP A 448 -4.83 0.07 4.95
N VAL A 449 -3.66 -0.37 4.53
CA VAL A 449 -2.90 -1.45 5.16
C VAL A 449 -2.32 -1.03 6.51
N VAL A 450 -2.03 0.24 6.69
CA VAL A 450 -1.75 0.79 8.03
C VAL A 450 -3.08 1.01 8.73
N PRO A 451 -3.40 0.21 9.75
CA PRO A 451 -4.75 0.20 10.31
C PRO A 451 -5.13 1.55 10.92
N LEU A 452 -6.29 2.08 10.54
CA LEU A 452 -6.84 3.33 11.06
C LEU A 452 -6.95 3.36 12.60
N ASP A 453 -7.23 2.23 13.23
CA ASP A 453 -7.27 2.10 14.70
C ASP A 453 -5.91 2.39 15.34
N VAL A 454 -4.80 2.14 14.64
CA VAL A 454 -3.44 2.52 15.10
C VAL A 454 -3.29 4.04 15.11
N ALA A 455 -3.73 4.73 14.04
CA ALA A 455 -3.72 6.19 13.99
C ALA A 455 -4.63 6.80 15.09
N LYS A 456 -5.83 6.25 15.29
CA LYS A 456 -6.75 6.65 16.38
C LYS A 456 -6.13 6.46 17.77
N ALA A 457 -5.45 5.34 17.99
CA ALA A 457 -4.79 5.06 19.26
C ALA A 457 -3.58 5.98 19.55
N ALA A 458 -2.90 6.42 18.48
CA ALA A 458 -1.75 7.32 18.58
C ALA A 458 -2.13 8.81 18.70
N LEU A 459 -3.37 9.19 18.36
CA LEU A 459 -3.82 10.59 18.34
C LEU A 459 -3.52 11.38 19.63
N PRO A 460 -3.64 10.82 20.85
CA PRO A 460 -3.30 11.54 22.08
C PRO A 460 -1.84 12.02 22.17
N LEU A 461 -0.93 11.46 21.35
CA LEU A 461 0.46 11.94 21.28
C LEU A 461 0.59 13.26 20.51
N PHE A 462 -0.42 13.64 19.72
CA PHE A 462 -0.42 14.81 18.87
C PHE A 462 -1.27 15.92 19.49
N ARG A 463 -0.65 16.81 20.26
CA ARG A 463 -1.37 17.86 21.03
C ARG A 463 -2.20 18.81 20.16
N GLN A 464 -1.78 19.04 18.91
CA GLN A 464 -2.43 19.83 17.89
C GLN A 464 -2.70 18.96 16.65
N GLY A 465 -3.15 17.73 16.87
CA GLY A 465 -3.40 16.75 15.81
C GLY A 465 -4.84 16.76 15.35
N HIS A 466 -5.02 16.72 14.03
CA HIS A 466 -6.31 16.58 13.37
C HIS A 466 -6.33 15.28 12.58
N LEU A 467 -7.13 14.31 13.01
CA LEU A 467 -7.32 13.05 12.27
C LEU A 467 -8.50 13.17 11.31
N VAL A 468 -8.26 12.91 10.04
CA VAL A 468 -9.29 12.80 9.01
C VAL A 468 -9.29 11.38 8.45
N GLU A 469 -10.41 10.69 8.62
CA GLU A 469 -10.65 9.38 8.03
C GLU A 469 -11.11 9.54 6.59
N VAL A 470 -10.33 9.00 5.64
CA VAL A 470 -10.63 9.08 4.21
C VAL A 470 -11.25 7.76 3.76
N ALA A 471 -12.50 7.81 3.36
CA ALA A 471 -13.18 6.63 2.85
C ALA A 471 -12.65 6.25 1.46
N ASN A 472 -12.60 4.95 1.18
CA ASN A 472 -12.33 4.43 -0.15
C ASN A 472 -10.95 4.76 -0.73
N ALA A 473 -10.00 5.22 0.04
CA ALA A 473 -8.63 5.43 -0.43
C ALA A 473 -7.75 4.22 -0.11
N GLY A 474 -6.70 4.05 -0.89
CA GLY A 474 -5.64 3.09 -0.61
C GLY A 474 -4.61 3.65 0.35
N HIS A 475 -3.45 3.02 0.39
CA HIS A 475 -2.29 3.47 1.16
C HIS A 475 -1.76 4.79 0.61
N GLU A 476 -1.45 5.75 1.52
CA GLU A 476 -1.11 7.14 1.19
C GLU A 476 -2.28 7.86 0.50
N THR A 477 -3.25 8.25 1.31
CA THR A 477 -4.56 8.73 0.85
C THR A 477 -4.48 9.90 -0.13
N THR A 478 -3.48 10.79 0.00
CA THR A 478 -3.29 11.95 -0.88
C THR A 478 -2.92 11.55 -2.31
N LEU A 479 -2.41 10.33 -2.52
CA LEU A 479 -2.07 9.82 -3.85
C LEU A 479 -3.29 9.32 -4.62
N TRP A 480 -4.38 8.97 -3.89
CA TRP A 480 -5.56 8.32 -4.45
C TRP A 480 -6.82 9.17 -4.41
N SER A 481 -6.86 10.16 -3.50
CA SER A 481 -8.03 10.97 -3.24
C SER A 481 -7.74 12.44 -3.46
N GLY A 482 -8.35 13.03 -4.48
CA GLY A 482 -8.31 14.48 -4.71
C GLY A 482 -8.85 15.28 -3.52
N CYS A 483 -9.81 14.71 -2.77
CA CYS A 483 -10.30 15.24 -1.50
C CYS A 483 -9.19 15.30 -0.45
N ALA A 484 -8.51 14.16 -0.18
CA ALA A 484 -7.43 14.09 0.79
C ALA A 484 -6.27 15.04 0.43
N ALA A 485 -5.87 15.08 -0.86
CA ALA A 485 -4.88 16.02 -1.35
C ALA A 485 -5.32 17.49 -1.17
N GLY A 486 -6.61 17.79 -1.39
CA GLY A 486 -7.19 19.11 -1.14
C GLY A 486 -7.14 19.54 0.32
N ILE A 487 -7.50 18.63 1.24
CA ILE A 487 -7.43 18.84 2.69
C ILE A 487 -5.98 19.07 3.12
N ALA A 488 -5.03 18.24 2.64
CA ALA A 488 -3.60 18.42 2.93
C ALA A 488 -3.09 19.79 2.46
N ARG A 489 -3.43 20.21 1.24
CA ARG A 489 -3.05 21.54 0.72
C ARG A 489 -3.65 22.67 1.55
N THR A 490 -4.92 22.57 1.93
CA THR A 490 -5.58 23.56 2.78
C THR A 490 -4.89 23.67 4.13
N PHE A 491 -4.57 22.55 4.75
CA PHE A 491 -3.85 22.53 6.02
C PHE A 491 -2.45 23.14 5.91
N ILE A 492 -1.68 22.81 4.87
CA ILE A 492 -0.36 23.39 4.63
C ILE A 492 -0.43 24.92 4.40
N ALA A 493 -1.46 25.39 3.72
CA ALA A 493 -1.63 26.79 3.42
C ALA A 493 -2.10 27.62 4.61
N THR A 494 -2.98 27.06 5.47
CA THR A 494 -3.76 27.82 6.46
C THR A 494 -3.55 27.40 7.91
N GLY A 495 -3.00 26.20 8.15
CA GLY A 495 -2.93 25.56 9.47
C GLY A 495 -4.25 24.92 9.91
N ALA A 496 -5.29 24.95 9.10
CA ALA A 496 -6.61 24.36 9.38
C ALA A 496 -7.00 23.35 8.30
N THR A 497 -7.78 22.33 8.66
CA THR A 497 -8.20 21.27 7.73
C THR A 497 -9.22 21.77 6.68
N GLY A 498 -9.94 22.87 6.98
CA GLY A 498 -11.08 23.32 6.17
C GLY A 498 -12.25 22.34 6.24
N ASP A 499 -13.05 22.33 5.18
CA ASP A 499 -14.16 21.38 5.03
C ASP A 499 -13.60 19.98 4.68
N THR A 500 -13.91 19.02 5.52
CA THR A 500 -13.49 17.61 5.36
C THR A 500 -14.64 16.68 4.96
N SER A 501 -15.82 17.22 4.64
CA SER A 501 -17.02 16.41 4.34
C SER A 501 -16.83 15.47 3.16
N CYS A 502 -16.04 15.86 2.16
CA CYS A 502 -15.71 15.00 1.02
C CYS A 502 -14.95 13.71 1.39
N ALA A 503 -14.26 13.68 2.54
CA ALA A 503 -13.50 12.50 2.97
C ALA A 503 -14.40 11.30 3.30
N ALA A 504 -15.67 11.53 3.64
CA ALA A 504 -16.63 10.46 3.93
C ALA A 504 -17.31 9.90 2.67
N ASP A 505 -17.04 10.45 1.49
CA ASP A 505 -17.67 10.00 0.25
C ASP A 505 -17.16 8.62 -0.16
N VAL A 506 -18.08 7.65 -0.19
CA VAL A 506 -17.82 6.28 -0.63
C VAL A 506 -18.29 6.02 -2.07
N THR A 507 -18.80 7.05 -2.75
CA THR A 507 -19.42 6.91 -4.07
C THR A 507 -18.50 7.33 -5.22
N THR A 508 -17.53 8.20 -4.95
CA THR A 508 -16.56 8.63 -5.95
C THR A 508 -15.48 7.56 -6.13
N PRO A 509 -15.29 7.05 -7.35
CA PRO A 509 -14.15 6.19 -7.65
C PRO A 509 -12.85 6.93 -7.36
N PHE A 510 -11.87 6.25 -6.80
CA PHE A 510 -10.56 6.83 -6.60
C PHE A 510 -9.61 6.47 -7.77
N HIS A 511 -8.65 7.33 -8.02
CA HIS A 511 -7.58 7.12 -8.99
C HIS A 511 -6.31 7.77 -8.47
N ARG A 512 -5.16 7.31 -8.93
CA ARG A 512 -3.91 7.92 -8.56
C ARG A 512 -3.82 9.34 -9.15
N ILE A 513 -3.47 10.32 -8.31
CA ILE A 513 -3.29 11.70 -8.76
C ILE A 513 -2.16 11.76 -9.78
N GLY A 514 -2.39 12.46 -10.88
CA GLY A 514 -1.45 12.54 -12.02
C GLY A 514 -1.57 11.41 -13.04
N GLU A 515 -2.36 10.37 -12.78
CA GLU A 515 -2.69 9.33 -13.76
C GLU A 515 -3.99 9.68 -14.51
N PRO A 516 -4.20 9.14 -15.73
CA PRO A 516 -5.43 9.38 -16.48
C PRO A 516 -6.63 8.73 -15.77
N PRO A 517 -7.87 9.21 -16.04
CA PRO A 517 -9.09 8.63 -15.48
C PRO A 517 -9.26 7.14 -15.75
N SER A 518 -8.56 6.59 -16.75
CA SER A 518 -8.52 5.16 -17.05
C SER A 518 -7.92 4.29 -15.95
N SER A 519 -7.16 4.89 -15.01
CA SER A 519 -6.59 4.20 -13.85
C SER A 519 -7.56 4.09 -12.67
N PHE A 520 -8.81 4.55 -12.82
CA PHE A 520 -9.83 4.38 -11.79
C PHE A 520 -10.05 2.92 -11.43
N VAL A 521 -10.11 2.67 -10.14
CA VAL A 521 -10.41 1.36 -9.61
C VAL A 521 -11.61 1.42 -8.68
N PRO A 522 -12.55 0.52 -8.87
CA PRO A 522 -13.71 0.40 -8.01
C PRO A 522 -13.46 -0.60 -6.90
N TYR A 523 -14.33 -0.52 -5.91
CA TYR A 523 -14.65 -1.72 -5.16
C TYR A 523 -15.39 -2.66 -6.10
N HIS A 524 -14.84 -3.81 -6.32
CA HIS A 524 -15.55 -4.82 -7.07
C HIS A 524 -15.67 -6.06 -6.19
N GLY A 525 -16.79 -6.16 -5.46
CA GLY A 525 -17.13 -7.35 -4.72
C GLY A 525 -17.99 -8.26 -5.58
N VAL A 526 -17.42 -9.36 -6.05
CA VAL A 526 -18.16 -10.38 -6.80
C VAL A 526 -19.12 -11.12 -5.87
N GLY A 527 -20.37 -11.28 -6.28
CA GLY A 527 -21.35 -12.00 -5.51
C GLY A 527 -21.15 -13.52 -5.54
N ARG A 528 -20.92 -14.07 -6.73
CA ARG A 528 -20.77 -15.53 -6.94
C ARG A 528 -19.87 -15.83 -8.15
N PHE A 529 -19.25 -17.00 -8.10
CA PHE A 529 -18.65 -17.68 -9.25
C PHE A 529 -19.51 -18.90 -9.62
N PRO A 530 -20.51 -18.77 -10.49
CA PRO A 530 -21.38 -19.89 -10.86
C PRO A 530 -20.60 -20.95 -11.64
N VAL A 531 -20.86 -22.22 -11.37
CA VAL A 531 -20.31 -23.34 -12.14
C VAL A 531 -21.03 -23.47 -13.48
N ARG A 532 -22.35 -23.27 -13.48
CA ARG A 532 -23.23 -23.30 -14.67
C ARG A 532 -24.09 -22.05 -14.69
N ALA A 533 -24.66 -21.74 -15.84
CA ALA A 533 -25.62 -20.65 -15.98
C ALA A 533 -26.83 -20.83 -15.04
N ALA A 534 -27.24 -22.08 -14.80
CA ALA A 534 -28.32 -22.40 -13.86
C ALA A 534 -28.06 -21.87 -12.43
N ASP A 535 -26.80 -21.73 -12.04
CA ASP A 535 -26.38 -21.27 -10.71
C ASP A 535 -26.23 -19.74 -10.64
N ALA A 536 -26.29 -19.06 -11.79
CA ALA A 536 -26.16 -17.62 -11.87
C ALA A 536 -27.38 -16.90 -11.31
N ILE A 537 -27.17 -15.72 -10.74
CA ILE A 537 -28.25 -14.80 -10.38
C ILE A 537 -28.86 -14.26 -11.68
N PRO A 538 -30.17 -14.39 -11.89
CA PRO A 538 -30.80 -13.90 -13.13
C PRO A 538 -30.66 -12.38 -13.26
N ALA A 539 -30.34 -11.88 -14.45
CA ALA A 539 -30.37 -10.46 -14.77
C ALA A 539 -31.74 -9.86 -14.50
N ARG A 540 -31.80 -8.60 -14.09
CA ARG A 540 -33.06 -7.90 -13.84
C ARG A 540 -33.66 -7.42 -15.17
N THR A 541 -34.98 -7.29 -15.23
CA THR A 541 -35.65 -6.72 -16.39
C THR A 541 -35.34 -5.22 -16.47
N ASP A 542 -34.94 -4.75 -17.67
CA ASP A 542 -34.88 -3.34 -17.98
C ASP A 542 -36.28 -2.83 -18.34
N PRO A 543 -36.86 -1.91 -17.55
CA PRO A 543 -38.21 -1.40 -17.82
C PRO A 543 -38.31 -0.52 -19.07
N THR A 544 -37.16 -0.12 -19.65
CA THR A 544 -37.12 0.77 -20.84
C THR A 544 -37.12 0.02 -22.16
N GLY A 545 -37.17 -1.32 -22.14
CA GLY A 545 -37.12 -2.14 -23.34
C GLY A 545 -38.14 -3.26 -23.38
N ILE A 546 -38.38 -3.81 -24.60
CA ILE A 546 -39.18 -5.03 -24.75
C ILE A 546 -38.41 -6.23 -24.22
N ASN A 547 -39.03 -6.96 -23.30
CA ASN A 547 -38.40 -8.14 -22.71
C ASN A 547 -39.34 -9.34 -22.72
N GLN A 548 -38.90 -10.40 -23.39
CA GLN A 548 -39.57 -11.72 -23.46
C GLN A 548 -38.72 -12.81 -22.78
N ALA A 549 -37.60 -12.41 -22.15
CA ALA A 549 -36.64 -13.33 -21.54
C ALA A 549 -37.30 -14.16 -20.42
N ASP A 550 -37.18 -15.46 -20.55
CA ASP A 550 -37.49 -16.36 -19.45
C ASP A 550 -36.36 -16.34 -18.36
N GLN A 551 -36.51 -17.14 -17.33
CA GLN A 551 -35.54 -17.17 -16.24
C GLN A 551 -34.15 -17.67 -16.71
N GLN A 552 -34.11 -18.61 -17.68
CA GLN A 552 -32.85 -19.14 -18.19
C GLN A 552 -32.16 -18.13 -19.10
N ASP A 553 -32.88 -17.41 -19.96
CA ASP A 553 -32.34 -16.31 -20.79
C ASP A 553 -31.70 -15.23 -19.90
N ARG A 554 -32.37 -14.88 -18.80
CA ARG A 554 -31.85 -13.89 -17.83
C ARG A 554 -30.57 -14.36 -17.14
N LYS A 555 -30.42 -15.66 -16.89
CA LYS A 555 -29.21 -16.25 -16.34
C LYS A 555 -28.07 -16.27 -17.37
N ILE A 556 -28.37 -16.63 -18.63
CA ILE A 556 -27.39 -16.59 -19.73
C ILE A 556 -26.87 -15.16 -19.94
N ALA A 557 -27.78 -14.18 -19.97
CA ALA A 557 -27.40 -12.77 -20.10
C ALA A 557 -26.52 -12.30 -18.92
N SER A 558 -26.83 -12.72 -17.71
CA SER A 558 -26.00 -12.44 -16.53
C SER A 558 -24.59 -13.02 -16.67
N VAL A 559 -24.46 -14.25 -17.17
CA VAL A 559 -23.16 -14.88 -17.46
C VAL A 559 -22.41 -14.15 -18.56
N ALA A 560 -23.08 -13.68 -19.61
CA ALA A 560 -22.46 -12.88 -20.66
C ALA A 560 -21.88 -11.57 -20.12
N GLY A 561 -22.66 -10.83 -19.31
CA GLY A 561 -22.20 -9.61 -18.64
C GLY A 561 -21.00 -9.88 -17.72
N SER A 562 -21.06 -10.94 -16.90
CA SER A 562 -19.95 -11.34 -16.04
C SER A 562 -18.69 -11.72 -16.85
N THR A 563 -18.84 -12.36 -18.02
CA THR A 563 -17.71 -12.71 -18.89
C THR A 563 -17.02 -11.46 -19.44
N ILE A 564 -17.82 -10.47 -19.88
CA ILE A 564 -17.29 -9.21 -20.41
C ILE A 564 -16.53 -8.45 -19.31
N LEU A 565 -17.16 -8.31 -18.15
CA LEU A 565 -16.56 -7.60 -17.03
C LEU A 565 -15.29 -8.29 -16.52
N ASP A 566 -15.32 -9.61 -16.35
CA ASP A 566 -14.16 -10.40 -15.90
C ASP A 566 -12.95 -10.18 -16.82
N ALA A 567 -13.16 -10.16 -18.14
CA ALA A 567 -12.09 -9.93 -19.10
C ALA A 567 -11.49 -8.52 -18.99
N PHE A 568 -12.31 -7.46 -18.83
CA PHE A 568 -11.80 -6.10 -18.61
C PHE A 568 -11.07 -5.96 -17.30
N MET A 569 -11.53 -6.62 -16.25
CA MET A 569 -10.86 -6.61 -14.95
C MET A 569 -9.50 -7.31 -15.03
N ARG A 570 -9.38 -8.40 -15.76
CA ARG A 570 -8.12 -9.10 -16.00
C ARG A 570 -7.18 -8.33 -16.92
N ALA A 571 -7.70 -7.65 -17.94
CA ALA A 571 -6.90 -6.81 -18.82
C ALA A 571 -6.10 -5.74 -18.06
N GLN A 572 -6.61 -5.23 -16.93
CA GLN A 572 -5.89 -4.28 -16.07
C GLN A 572 -4.73 -4.91 -15.27
N ARG A 573 -4.71 -6.23 -15.15
CA ARG A 573 -3.65 -6.99 -14.46
C ARG A 573 -2.63 -7.60 -15.42
N MET A 574 -2.91 -7.56 -16.71
CA MET A 574 -2.03 -8.18 -17.70
C MET A 574 -0.72 -7.42 -17.77
N ASN A 575 0.37 -8.17 -17.81
CA ASN A 575 1.64 -7.62 -18.25
C ASN A 575 1.66 -7.57 -19.77
N LEU A 576 1.27 -6.44 -20.36
CA LEU A 576 1.18 -6.25 -21.81
C LEU A 576 2.54 -6.34 -22.51
N MET A 577 3.66 -6.26 -21.78
CA MET A 577 5.01 -6.50 -22.32
C MET A 577 5.27 -7.99 -22.59
N THR A 578 4.60 -8.88 -21.86
CA THR A 578 4.77 -10.34 -21.98
C THR A 578 3.68 -11.00 -22.79
N GLY A 579 2.53 -10.35 -22.97
CA GLY A 579 1.44 -10.89 -23.79
C GLY A 579 0.15 -10.10 -23.68
N THR A 580 -0.67 -10.20 -24.72
CA THR A 580 -1.99 -9.54 -24.81
C THR A 580 -3.15 -10.53 -24.77
N THR A 581 -2.87 -11.82 -24.56
CA THR A 581 -3.89 -12.88 -24.53
C THR A 581 -4.24 -13.23 -23.10
N GLY A 582 -5.52 -13.19 -22.78
CA GLY A 582 -6.08 -13.64 -21.52
C GLY A 582 -6.93 -14.90 -21.66
N ARG A 583 -7.41 -15.42 -20.52
CA ARG A 583 -8.23 -16.63 -20.45
C ARG A 583 -9.47 -16.41 -19.61
N GLY A 584 -10.63 -16.91 -20.06
CA GLY A 584 -11.84 -16.95 -19.24
C GLY A 584 -11.68 -17.89 -18.04
N LEU A 585 -12.41 -17.62 -16.97
CA LEU A 585 -12.35 -18.35 -15.70
C LEU A 585 -12.35 -19.88 -15.91
N ARG A 586 -13.20 -20.37 -16.83
CA ARG A 586 -13.36 -21.81 -17.11
C ARG A 586 -12.96 -22.21 -18.53
N GLY A 587 -12.27 -21.33 -19.25
CA GLY A 587 -11.70 -21.63 -20.56
C GLY A 587 -12.09 -20.63 -21.65
N GLY A 588 -11.64 -20.93 -22.87
CA GLY A 588 -11.63 -19.99 -23.97
C GLY A 588 -10.52 -18.94 -23.79
N SER A 589 -10.34 -18.07 -24.74
CA SER A 589 -9.32 -17.02 -24.72
C SER A 589 -9.88 -15.70 -25.23
N TYR A 590 -9.23 -14.61 -24.85
CA TYR A 590 -9.49 -13.30 -25.40
C TYR A 590 -8.18 -12.57 -25.66
N THR A 591 -8.21 -11.64 -26.61
CA THR A 591 -7.07 -10.78 -26.93
C THR A 591 -7.38 -9.35 -26.54
N VAL A 592 -6.43 -8.69 -25.89
CA VAL A 592 -6.52 -7.29 -25.46
C VAL A 592 -5.70 -6.42 -26.40
N THR A 593 -6.34 -5.41 -26.98
CA THR A 593 -5.69 -4.39 -27.82
C THR A 593 -5.84 -3.03 -27.17
N PRO A 594 -4.78 -2.54 -26.49
CA PRO A 594 -4.78 -1.22 -25.87
C PRO A 594 -4.52 -0.13 -26.93
N SER A 595 -5.12 1.04 -26.74
CA SER A 595 -4.78 2.28 -27.42
C SER A 595 -4.74 3.44 -26.41
N PRO A 596 -4.29 4.66 -26.78
CA PRO A 596 -4.29 5.80 -25.89
C PRO A 596 -5.66 6.20 -25.35
N THR A 597 -6.73 5.87 -26.07
CA THR A 597 -8.10 6.29 -25.71
C THR A 597 -9.05 5.14 -25.44
N THR A 598 -8.70 3.92 -25.87
CA THR A 598 -9.59 2.76 -25.74
C THR A 598 -8.83 1.51 -25.37
N THR A 599 -9.54 0.54 -24.79
CA THR A 599 -9.10 -0.86 -24.69
C THR A 599 -10.13 -1.73 -25.37
N THR A 600 -9.72 -2.49 -26.41
CA THR A 600 -10.60 -3.44 -27.11
C THR A 600 -10.26 -4.87 -26.66
N ILE A 601 -11.28 -5.71 -26.49
CA ILE A 601 -11.16 -7.13 -26.19
C ILE A 601 -11.93 -7.94 -27.22
N ASP A 602 -11.23 -8.87 -27.86
CA ASP A 602 -11.81 -9.85 -28.77
C ASP A 602 -11.97 -11.20 -28.08
N PHE A 603 -13.21 -11.66 -27.93
CA PHE A 603 -13.57 -12.90 -27.24
C PHE A 603 -13.58 -14.09 -28.22
N ASN A 604 -12.86 -15.15 -27.87
CA ASN A 604 -12.87 -16.41 -28.60
C ASN A 604 -13.34 -17.54 -27.68
N THR A 605 -14.64 -17.85 -27.74
CA THR A 605 -15.28 -18.91 -26.94
C THR A 605 -14.99 -18.83 -25.45
N VAL A 606 -14.96 -17.60 -24.91
CA VAL A 606 -14.64 -17.35 -23.49
C VAL A 606 -15.73 -17.90 -22.59
N ARG A 607 -15.33 -18.55 -21.49
CA ARG A 607 -16.24 -19.19 -20.54
C ARG A 607 -16.00 -18.67 -19.12
N PHE A 608 -17.05 -18.06 -18.56
CA PHE A 608 -17.12 -17.73 -17.12
C PHE A 608 -17.81 -18.88 -16.35
N THR A 609 -18.73 -19.59 -17.01
CA THR A 609 -19.33 -20.85 -16.54
C THR A 609 -18.90 -22.00 -17.44
N ASN A 610 -19.16 -23.27 -17.04
CA ASN A 610 -18.78 -24.43 -17.85
C ASN A 610 -19.62 -24.59 -19.11
N ASP A 611 -20.83 -24.04 -19.13
CA ASP A 611 -21.87 -24.33 -20.14
C ASP A 611 -22.19 -23.14 -21.07
N VAL A 612 -21.68 -21.92 -20.78
CA VAL A 612 -21.91 -20.77 -21.66
C VAL A 612 -20.60 -20.29 -22.25
N THR A 613 -20.58 -20.18 -23.59
CA THR A 613 -19.49 -19.56 -24.36
C THR A 613 -19.90 -18.18 -24.83
N VAL A 614 -18.95 -17.24 -24.82
CA VAL A 614 -19.10 -15.87 -25.33
C VAL A 614 -18.05 -15.64 -26.40
N THR A 615 -18.50 -15.18 -27.60
CA THR A 615 -17.65 -14.84 -28.74
C THR A 615 -18.07 -13.47 -29.26
N GLY A 616 -17.13 -12.64 -29.67
CA GLY A 616 -17.41 -11.30 -30.19
C GLY A 616 -16.37 -10.29 -29.74
N HIS A 617 -16.75 -9.04 -29.61
CA HIS A 617 -15.82 -7.98 -29.21
C HIS A 617 -16.46 -7.01 -28.23
N ALA A 618 -15.60 -6.31 -27.46
CA ALA A 618 -15.98 -5.22 -26.58
C ALA A 618 -14.92 -4.14 -26.60
N THR A 619 -15.34 -2.89 -26.44
CA THR A 619 -14.43 -1.72 -26.33
C THR A 619 -14.78 -0.92 -25.10
N ARG A 620 -13.74 -0.55 -24.32
CA ARG A 620 -13.84 0.40 -23.22
C ARG A 620 -13.24 1.73 -23.66
N ASP A 621 -14.01 2.80 -23.57
CA ASP A 621 -13.52 4.17 -23.65
C ASP A 621 -12.83 4.55 -22.34
N LEU A 622 -11.58 5.00 -22.40
CA LEU A 622 -10.76 5.28 -21.22
C LEU A 622 -11.09 6.61 -20.54
N ALA A 623 -11.72 7.55 -21.27
CA ALA A 623 -12.11 8.84 -20.69
C ALA A 623 -13.42 8.76 -19.91
N THR A 624 -14.38 7.98 -20.40
CA THR A 624 -15.73 7.84 -19.83
C THR A 624 -15.91 6.56 -19.02
N ASN A 625 -14.99 5.61 -19.14
CA ASN A 625 -15.10 4.25 -18.62
C ASN A 625 -16.31 3.47 -19.16
N THR A 626 -16.86 3.88 -20.28
CA THR A 626 -17.97 3.21 -20.94
C THR A 626 -17.48 1.95 -21.65
N ILE A 627 -18.19 0.83 -21.45
CA ILE A 627 -17.98 -0.41 -22.15
C ILE A 627 -19.15 -0.63 -23.10
N ASP A 628 -18.84 -0.83 -24.38
CA ASP A 628 -19.77 -1.28 -25.40
C ASP A 628 -19.30 -2.63 -25.94
N ALA A 629 -20.21 -3.61 -26.01
CA ALA A 629 -19.89 -4.92 -26.56
C ALA A 629 -20.96 -5.45 -27.48
N GLN A 630 -20.52 -6.28 -28.46
CA GLN A 630 -21.38 -7.08 -29.31
C GLN A 630 -20.88 -8.52 -29.25
N VAL A 631 -21.70 -9.42 -28.71
CA VAL A 631 -21.31 -10.79 -28.46
C VAL A 631 -22.38 -11.79 -28.88
N THR A 632 -21.94 -12.95 -29.30
CA THR A 632 -22.78 -14.15 -29.47
C THR A 632 -22.57 -15.05 -28.25
N VAL A 633 -23.68 -15.52 -27.68
CA VAL A 633 -23.69 -16.47 -26.55
C VAL A 633 -24.23 -17.81 -27.02
N VAL A 634 -23.63 -18.89 -26.57
CA VAL A 634 -24.10 -20.25 -26.81
C VAL A 634 -24.04 -21.01 -25.49
N GLN A 635 -25.19 -21.53 -25.05
CA GLN A 635 -25.26 -22.46 -23.95
C GLN A 635 -25.26 -23.89 -24.45
N ALA A 636 -24.27 -24.69 -24.07
CA ALA A 636 -24.18 -26.09 -24.40
C ALA A 636 -25.20 -26.92 -23.61
N ASN A 637 -25.72 -27.99 -24.20
CA ASN A 637 -26.55 -28.97 -23.53
C ASN A 637 -25.78 -29.68 -22.41
N ASP A 638 -26.45 -29.95 -21.30
CA ASP A 638 -25.88 -30.71 -20.19
C ASP A 638 -25.70 -32.18 -20.59
N GLN A 639 -24.46 -32.62 -20.76
CA GLN A 639 -24.08 -34.00 -21.04
C GLN A 639 -23.94 -34.87 -19.78
N SER A 640 -24.32 -34.35 -18.59
CA SER A 640 -24.25 -35.12 -17.34
C SER A 640 -25.45 -36.05 -17.16
N GLY A 641 -25.39 -37.22 -17.76
CA GLY A 641 -25.85 -38.53 -17.27
C GLY A 641 -27.26 -38.76 -16.70
N SER A 642 -28.20 -37.84 -16.80
CA SER A 642 -29.60 -38.11 -16.46
C SER A 642 -30.49 -38.08 -17.72
N GLN A 643 -31.09 -39.21 -18.05
CA GLN A 643 -31.83 -39.45 -19.27
C GLN A 643 -33.15 -38.64 -19.47
N GLN A 644 -33.32 -37.47 -18.90
CA GLN A 644 -34.57 -36.69 -19.00
C GLN A 644 -34.42 -35.18 -19.03
N ALA A 645 -33.35 -34.63 -19.57
CA ALA A 645 -33.29 -33.19 -19.85
C ALA A 645 -33.04 -32.95 -21.33
N HIS A 646 -34.10 -32.96 -22.16
CA HIS A 646 -34.13 -32.33 -23.47
C HIS A 646 -34.07 -30.79 -23.31
N GLY A 647 -33.00 -30.27 -22.72
CA GLY A 647 -32.72 -28.84 -22.77
C GLY A 647 -32.19 -28.50 -24.15
N SER A 648 -32.93 -27.74 -24.96
CA SER A 648 -32.44 -27.22 -26.23
C SER A 648 -31.19 -26.35 -26.00
N GLN A 649 -30.19 -26.48 -26.88
CA GLN A 649 -29.07 -25.58 -26.95
C GLN A 649 -29.61 -24.16 -27.16
N ARG A 650 -29.34 -23.22 -26.24
CA ARG A 650 -29.74 -21.82 -26.41
C ARG A 650 -28.60 -21.03 -27.04
N GLN A 651 -28.94 -20.16 -27.98
CA GLN A 651 -27.99 -19.23 -28.57
C GLN A 651 -28.61 -17.84 -28.72
N GLY A 652 -27.75 -16.81 -28.74
CA GLY A 652 -28.25 -15.46 -28.88
C GLY A 652 -27.17 -14.48 -29.32
N THR A 653 -27.61 -13.32 -29.80
CA THR A 653 -26.73 -12.17 -30.08
C THR A 653 -27.14 -11.04 -29.14
N LEU A 654 -26.16 -10.53 -28.43
CA LEU A 654 -26.37 -9.54 -27.39
C LEU A 654 -25.48 -8.33 -27.63
N THR A 655 -26.03 -7.15 -27.34
CA THR A 655 -25.27 -5.92 -27.12
C THR A 655 -25.22 -5.64 -25.63
N PHE A 656 -24.10 -5.14 -25.20
CA PHE A 656 -23.89 -4.72 -23.82
C PHE A 656 -23.44 -3.24 -23.81
N HIS A 657 -24.03 -2.44 -22.92
CA HIS A 657 -23.63 -1.06 -22.68
C HIS A 657 -23.60 -0.80 -21.18
N GLY A 658 -22.49 -0.33 -20.65
CA GLY A 658 -22.36 -0.02 -19.22
C GLY A 658 -21.20 0.90 -18.94
N ILE A 659 -21.25 1.56 -17.80
CA ILE A 659 -20.16 2.41 -17.31
C ILE A 659 -19.46 1.66 -16.18
N LEU A 660 -18.21 1.30 -16.43
CA LEU A 660 -17.40 0.65 -15.41
C LEU A 660 -17.19 1.67 -14.29
N TYR A 661 -17.44 1.26 -13.02
CA TYR A 661 -17.04 2.01 -11.84
C TYR A 661 -17.90 3.22 -11.44
N THR A 662 -19.16 3.25 -11.79
CA THR A 662 -20.02 4.35 -11.37
C THR A 662 -21.07 3.87 -10.37
N PRO A 663 -20.96 4.18 -9.07
CA PRO A 663 -21.97 3.79 -8.08
C PRO A 663 -23.38 4.33 -8.39
N SER A 664 -23.46 5.49 -9.07
CA SER A 664 -24.74 6.06 -9.52
C SER A 664 -25.37 5.32 -10.72
N LYS A 665 -24.62 4.48 -11.41
CA LYS A 665 -25.09 3.62 -12.51
C LYS A 665 -24.54 2.20 -12.31
N PRO A 666 -25.06 1.45 -11.33
CA PRO A 666 -24.51 0.16 -10.93
C PRO A 666 -24.80 -0.97 -11.89
N ASP A 667 -25.57 -0.73 -12.95
CA ASP A 667 -26.00 -1.72 -13.90
C ASP A 667 -25.56 -1.41 -15.32
N GLY A 668 -25.13 -2.44 -16.04
CA GLY A 668 -25.01 -2.45 -17.49
C GLY A 668 -26.30 -2.94 -18.14
N GLN A 669 -26.60 -2.42 -19.32
CA GLN A 669 -27.74 -2.82 -20.12
C GLN A 669 -27.34 -3.92 -21.10
N ILE A 670 -28.14 -4.98 -21.17
CA ILE A 670 -28.05 -6.03 -22.19
C ILE A 670 -29.30 -6.01 -23.05
N ARG A 671 -29.12 -5.96 -24.37
CA ARG A 671 -30.19 -6.02 -25.33
C ARG A 671 -29.84 -7.01 -26.43
N GLY A 672 -30.88 -7.56 -27.11
CA GLY A 672 -30.70 -8.49 -28.20
C GLY A 672 -31.71 -9.61 -28.21
N THR A 673 -31.29 -10.80 -28.62
CA THR A 673 -32.14 -12.00 -28.63
C THR A 673 -31.41 -13.19 -28.02
N ILE A 674 -32.14 -14.02 -27.31
CA ILE A 674 -31.69 -15.37 -26.89
C ILE A 674 -32.80 -16.34 -27.27
N ASP A 675 -32.47 -17.35 -28.06
CA ASP A 675 -33.39 -18.37 -28.55
C ASP A 675 -34.69 -17.79 -29.19
N GLY A 676 -34.53 -16.67 -29.89
CA GLY A 676 -35.63 -15.93 -30.53
C GLY A 676 -36.40 -14.99 -29.58
N HIS A 677 -36.21 -15.05 -28.26
CA HIS A 677 -36.82 -14.13 -27.32
C HIS A 677 -36.06 -12.77 -27.31
N GLN A 678 -36.79 -11.67 -27.47
CA GLN A 678 -36.19 -10.35 -27.29
C GLN A 678 -35.84 -10.14 -25.80
N VAL A 679 -34.65 -9.65 -25.55
CA VAL A 679 -34.17 -9.38 -24.18
C VAL A 679 -33.81 -7.92 -24.02
N ALA A 680 -34.26 -7.34 -22.88
CA ALA A 680 -33.85 -6.06 -22.37
C ALA A 680 -33.61 -6.22 -20.85
N LEU A 681 -32.34 -6.29 -20.45
CA LEU A 681 -31.95 -6.74 -19.12
C LEU A 681 -30.89 -5.81 -18.52
N LEU A 682 -30.82 -5.82 -17.21
CA LEU A 682 -29.83 -5.11 -16.40
C LEU A 682 -28.95 -6.12 -15.67
N VAL A 683 -27.65 -5.97 -15.82
CA VAL A 683 -26.64 -6.78 -15.11
C VAL A 683 -25.78 -5.89 -14.24
N PRO A 684 -25.44 -6.33 -13.01
CA PRO A 684 -24.57 -5.55 -12.15
C PRO A 684 -23.21 -5.29 -12.80
N MET A 685 -22.71 -4.07 -12.68
CA MET A 685 -21.37 -3.67 -13.14
C MET A 685 -20.29 -3.87 -12.07
N ASN A 686 -20.69 -4.28 -10.87
CA ASN A 686 -19.85 -4.47 -9.68
C ASN A 686 -20.29 -5.68 -8.83
#